data_1b79133df5cabb5ac8387a6625b9f808
#
_entry.id   1b79133df5cabb5ac8387a6625b9f808
#
_cell.length_a   1.000
_cell.length_b   1.000
_cell.length_c   1.000
_cell.angle_alpha   90.00
_cell.angle_beta   90.00
_cell.angle_gamma   90.00
#
_symmetry.space_group_name_H-M   'P 1'
#
loop_
_entity.id
_entity.type
_entity.pdbx_description
1 polymer ?
#
loop_
_entity_poly.entity_id
_entity_poly.type
_entity_poly.pdbx_seq_one_letter_code
_entity_poly.pdbx_strand_id
1 'polypeptide(L)'
;MINVRRIGLSSAIVLVLTGAVLVESPVADAARSGDLDEVRSLLRGGADVNAAQGDGMSALHWAAERGDMALMEVLLYAGAELEASTRIGHYRPLHIAARNGNVEVVIRLIEAGADINSLTDPSGSTPLHLAALSGNGATVRELVNAGADVDSREAEWQQTPLIFAASWNRLETVVTLLELGADPNLAAKSMDLQEMGRLDGEAQRRQQEVLKAFTNDGEWTPTPAQVQAAVIAGREAYSEGAEVEERRRSDRFQREVRIKSKGGLTPLLHAARQGHVETIEALLESGARIDQVGGGDGTTALLMAAINGQFDAAAALLRHGANPNIASSLNGVTPLFAAVNSEWQPRTRYPQPQEREGQEHGYLQIMEALLEAGADPDGRMTLHPWYMEYTGCGNSQCGLIDMKGATAFVRAAYATDVNAMRLLTKWGADPHVATEAPARRNRRTTQERIRESQVEALDNVEEFEELSDSAQATAVVTIWEDLPDSVKGSLPEEDIREAPAGFRQIVLEHAMRQDSVNAEKPDPSGLPPVPQGGPAVSAIHAASGVGYGEGFAGNAHRHAENGWLPSVRFLVEEVGMDVNLRDHNGYNSIHHAAARGDNELILYLVEKGGDVTAISRRGQTTADMANGPVSRVSPIPETVALLEELGSANSNNCLTCQ
;
A
#
# COMPACT_ATOMS: atom_id res chain seq x y z
N MET A 1 38.57 64.56 -15.79
CA MET A 1 39.36 64.99 -14.61
C MET A 1 38.46 64.94 -13.42
N ILE A 2 38.47 63.91 -12.63
CA ILE A 2 38.09 63.92 -11.22
C ILE A 2 38.73 62.64 -10.62
N ASN A 3 39.62 62.85 -9.68
CA ASN A 3 40.40 61.90 -8.92
C ASN A 3 39.49 61.07 -8.00
N VAL A 4 39.58 59.75 -8.08
CA VAL A 4 39.04 58.85 -7.08
C VAL A 4 40.19 58.40 -6.18
N ARG A 5 40.24 58.89 -4.95
CA ARG A 5 41.13 58.43 -3.88
C ARG A 5 40.67 57.04 -3.46
N ARG A 6 41.59 56.08 -3.56
CA ARG A 6 41.50 54.78 -2.93
C ARG A 6 41.62 54.95 -1.40
N ILE A 7 40.54 54.63 -0.70
CA ILE A 7 40.58 54.36 0.74
C ILE A 7 40.66 52.83 0.89
N GLY A 8 41.84 52.35 1.26
CA GLY A 8 42.05 50.98 1.67
C GLY A 8 41.50 50.76 3.07
N LEU A 9 40.42 50.02 3.16
CA LEU A 9 40.00 49.36 4.40
C LEU A 9 40.52 47.92 4.37
N SER A 10 41.63 47.70 5.10
CA SER A 10 42.04 46.36 5.46
C SER A 10 41.08 45.82 6.51
N SER A 11 40.02 45.15 6.06
CA SER A 11 39.21 44.33 6.95
C SER A 11 39.98 43.05 7.25
N ALA A 12 40.66 43.00 8.37
CA ALA A 12 41.13 41.77 8.97
C ALA A 12 39.89 40.92 9.30
N ILE A 13 39.56 39.97 8.42
CA ILE A 13 38.63 38.87 8.75
C ILE A 13 39.40 38.04 9.81
N VAL A 14 39.11 38.30 11.08
CA VAL A 14 39.42 37.35 12.16
C VAL A 14 38.48 36.16 11.91
N LEU A 15 39.00 35.16 11.22
CA LEU A 15 38.42 33.85 11.19
C LEU A 15 38.56 33.29 12.61
N VAL A 16 37.54 33.52 13.45
CA VAL A 16 37.36 32.71 14.66
C VAL A 16 37.01 31.32 14.15
N LEU A 17 38.03 30.55 13.81
CA LEU A 17 37.95 29.11 13.89
C LEU A 17 37.63 28.81 15.34
N THR A 18 36.35 28.71 15.70
CA THR A 18 35.95 27.90 16.83
C THR A 18 36.46 26.50 16.43
N GLY A 19 37.64 26.18 16.92
CA GLY A 19 38.21 24.86 16.82
C GLY A 19 37.11 23.95 17.36
N ALA A 20 36.55 23.12 16.48
CA ALA A 20 36.01 21.87 16.94
C ALA A 20 37.20 21.27 17.71
N VAL A 21 37.12 21.26 19.03
CA VAL A 21 38.03 20.46 19.85
C VAL A 21 37.78 19.04 19.31
N LEU A 22 38.74 18.57 18.50
CA LEU A 22 38.80 17.15 18.18
C LEU A 22 38.88 16.49 19.55
N VAL A 23 37.79 15.85 19.98
CA VAL A 23 37.84 15.06 21.20
C VAL A 23 38.81 13.93 20.86
N GLU A 24 40.06 14.09 21.32
CA GLU A 24 41.05 13.02 21.16
C GLU A 24 40.56 11.85 22.02
N SER A 25 40.30 10.75 21.39
CA SER A 25 39.89 9.48 22.02
C SER A 25 40.91 8.37 21.72
N PRO A 26 42.17 8.56 22.09
CA PRO A 26 43.29 7.70 21.67
C PRO A 26 43.05 6.25 22.10
N VAL A 27 42.45 6.02 23.27
CA VAL A 27 42.13 4.67 23.76
C VAL A 27 41.03 4.04 22.90
N ALA A 28 39.99 4.78 22.49
CA ALA A 28 38.96 4.28 21.61
C ALA A 28 39.49 4.02 20.19
N ASP A 29 40.39 4.85 19.68
CA ASP A 29 41.03 4.69 18.37
C ASP A 29 41.92 3.44 18.33
N ALA A 30 42.72 3.22 19.37
CA ALA A 30 43.55 2.02 19.53
C ALA A 30 42.65 0.75 19.70
N ALA A 31 41.57 0.84 20.48
CA ALA A 31 40.59 -0.22 20.64
C ALA A 31 39.90 -0.57 19.32
N ARG A 32 39.55 0.44 18.51
CA ARG A 32 38.99 0.25 17.17
C ARG A 32 39.91 -0.54 16.27
N SER A 33 41.23 -0.31 16.31
CA SER A 33 42.21 -1.06 15.53
C SER A 33 42.50 -2.46 16.12
N GLY A 34 42.13 -2.71 17.36
CA GLY A 34 42.44 -3.93 18.12
C GLY A 34 43.87 -3.98 18.64
N ASP A 35 44.55 -2.84 18.76
CA ASP A 35 45.91 -2.77 19.27
C ASP A 35 45.92 -2.75 20.80
N LEU A 36 45.91 -3.94 21.39
CA LEU A 36 45.90 -4.14 22.84
C LEU A 36 47.12 -3.55 23.52
N ASP A 37 48.31 -3.60 22.88
CA ASP A 37 49.52 -3.07 23.49
C ASP A 37 49.52 -1.55 23.50
N GLU A 38 49.00 -0.90 22.45
CA GLU A 38 48.80 0.54 22.40
C GLU A 38 47.77 0.97 23.44
N VAL A 39 46.62 0.25 23.58
CA VAL A 39 45.64 0.54 24.66
C VAL A 39 46.29 0.48 26.05
N ARG A 40 47.08 -0.58 26.31
CA ARG A 40 47.82 -0.68 27.60
C ARG A 40 48.80 0.46 27.81
N SER A 41 49.50 0.85 26.75
CA SER A 41 50.47 1.97 26.79
C SER A 41 49.77 3.29 27.13
N LEU A 42 48.68 3.59 26.44
CA LEU A 42 47.87 4.78 26.63
C LEU A 42 47.29 4.87 28.06
N LEU A 43 46.73 3.79 28.55
CA LEU A 43 46.14 3.70 29.89
C LEU A 43 47.22 3.87 31.00
N ARG A 44 48.43 3.29 30.82
CA ARG A 44 49.54 3.53 31.73
C ARG A 44 50.02 4.98 31.69
N GLY A 45 49.87 5.64 30.54
CA GLY A 45 50.15 7.05 30.34
C GLY A 45 49.12 7.99 30.94
N GLY A 46 48.02 7.46 31.52
CA GLY A 46 46.94 8.23 32.13
C GLY A 46 45.89 8.73 31.14
N ALA A 47 45.81 8.15 29.93
CA ALA A 47 44.74 8.47 29.01
C ALA A 47 43.39 8.04 29.58
N ASP A 48 42.34 8.84 29.33
CA ASP A 48 40.98 8.57 29.78
C ASP A 48 40.40 7.34 29.02
N VAL A 49 40.08 6.27 29.78
CA VAL A 49 39.49 5.05 29.28
C VAL A 49 38.06 5.28 28.68
N ASN A 50 37.37 6.33 29.16
CA ASN A 50 36.00 6.68 28.81
C ASN A 50 35.89 7.74 27.71
N ALA A 51 37.02 8.29 27.25
CA ALA A 51 37.02 9.21 26.11
C ALA A 51 36.40 8.52 24.86
N ALA A 52 35.30 9.10 24.39
CA ALA A 52 34.55 8.56 23.25
C ALA A 52 34.88 9.33 21.96
N GLN A 53 34.76 8.62 20.82
CA GLN A 53 34.86 9.21 19.50
C GLN A 53 33.69 10.18 19.20
N GLY A 54 33.74 10.88 18.07
CA GLY A 54 32.72 11.85 17.69
C GLY A 54 31.30 11.31 17.56
N ASP A 55 31.13 10.01 17.34
CA ASP A 55 29.86 9.26 17.32
C ASP A 55 29.43 8.72 18.69
N GLY A 56 30.24 8.90 19.72
CA GLY A 56 30.00 8.38 21.08
C GLY A 56 30.56 6.97 21.31
N MET A 57 31.24 6.37 20.34
CA MET A 57 31.88 5.07 20.53
C MET A 57 33.08 5.18 21.48
N SER A 58 32.99 4.52 22.63
CA SER A 58 34.11 4.37 23.59
C SER A 58 34.96 3.12 23.25
N ALA A 59 36.10 2.97 23.91
CA ALA A 59 36.94 1.79 23.78
C ALA A 59 36.17 0.50 24.13
N LEU A 60 35.27 0.54 25.12
CA LEU A 60 34.46 -0.62 25.52
C LEU A 60 33.44 -1.02 24.46
N HIS A 61 32.88 -0.07 23.71
CA HIS A 61 32.05 -0.35 22.55
C HIS A 61 32.82 -1.12 21.48
N TRP A 62 34.06 -0.71 21.19
CA TRP A 62 34.90 -1.41 20.20
C TRP A 62 35.32 -2.80 20.65
N ALA A 63 35.60 -3.00 21.93
CA ALA A 63 35.84 -4.32 22.48
C ALA A 63 34.62 -5.23 22.31
N ALA A 64 33.42 -4.69 22.55
CA ALA A 64 32.15 -5.39 22.37
C ALA A 64 31.86 -5.70 20.89
N GLU A 65 32.10 -4.75 19.99
CA GLU A 65 31.93 -4.92 18.53
C GLU A 65 32.85 -6.00 17.97
N ARG A 66 34.09 -6.05 18.44
CA ARG A 66 35.11 -7.01 17.99
C ARG A 66 35.01 -8.38 18.65
N GLY A 67 34.30 -8.50 19.74
CA GLY A 67 34.31 -9.72 20.56
C GLY A 67 35.65 -9.96 21.26
N ASP A 68 36.44 -8.92 21.49
CA ASP A 68 37.81 -9.04 21.99
C ASP A 68 37.84 -9.06 23.53
N MET A 69 37.87 -10.27 24.08
CA MET A 69 37.91 -10.50 25.51
C MET A 69 39.17 -9.95 26.18
N ALA A 70 40.33 -10.01 25.52
CA ALA A 70 41.57 -9.50 26.12
C ALA A 70 41.55 -7.98 26.25
N LEU A 71 40.98 -7.30 25.24
CA LEU A 71 40.74 -5.87 25.28
C LEU A 71 39.66 -5.51 26.31
N MET A 72 38.55 -6.26 26.36
CA MET A 72 37.46 -6.13 27.32
C MET A 72 37.99 -6.15 28.77
N GLU A 73 38.78 -7.14 29.12
CA GLU A 73 39.32 -7.27 30.48
C GLU A 73 40.21 -6.10 30.88
N VAL A 74 41.07 -5.62 29.96
CA VAL A 74 41.95 -4.46 30.22
C VAL A 74 41.13 -3.20 30.44
N LEU A 75 40.09 -2.97 29.64
CA LEU A 75 39.24 -1.79 29.75
C LEU A 75 38.39 -1.81 31.02
N LEU A 76 37.78 -2.97 31.36
CA LEU A 76 37.04 -3.12 32.61
C LEU A 76 37.92 -2.92 33.85
N TYR A 77 39.14 -3.47 33.84
CA TYR A 77 40.12 -3.22 34.90
C TYR A 77 40.48 -1.75 35.04
N ALA A 78 40.56 -1.00 33.94
CA ALA A 78 40.83 0.41 33.90
C ALA A 78 39.64 1.31 34.30
N GLY A 79 38.46 0.72 34.59
CA GLY A 79 37.25 1.42 35.00
C GLY A 79 36.42 1.97 33.83
N ALA A 80 36.38 1.26 32.70
CA ALA A 80 35.52 1.63 31.57
C ALA A 80 34.05 1.64 31.99
N GLU A 81 33.31 2.68 31.58
CA GLU A 81 31.88 2.85 31.86
C GLU A 81 31.03 1.85 31.05
N LEU A 82 30.32 0.96 31.76
CA LEU A 82 29.44 -0.06 31.16
C LEU A 82 28.26 0.56 30.43
N GLU A 83 27.78 1.72 30.90
CA GLU A 83 26.59 2.40 30.39
C GLU A 83 26.92 3.57 29.46
N ALA A 84 28.18 3.71 29.02
CA ALA A 84 28.52 4.66 27.97
C ALA A 84 27.64 4.44 26.75
N SER A 85 27.13 5.51 26.12
CA SER A 85 26.18 5.39 25.03
C SER A 85 26.63 6.14 23.77
N THR A 86 26.33 5.58 22.61
CA THR A 86 26.55 6.24 21.32
C THR A 86 25.62 7.44 21.16
N ARG A 87 26.02 8.44 20.34
CA ARG A 87 25.19 9.61 20.08
C ARG A 87 23.96 9.33 19.25
N ILE A 88 24.01 8.34 18.37
CA ILE A 88 22.89 7.92 17.53
C ILE A 88 22.44 6.56 18.04
N GLY A 89 21.17 6.48 18.41
CA GLY A 89 20.54 5.23 18.85
C GLY A 89 20.85 4.83 20.29
N HIS A 90 21.69 5.60 21.02
CA HIS A 90 22.05 5.37 22.43
C HIS A 90 22.43 3.90 22.73
N TYR A 91 23.16 3.27 21.78
CA TYR A 91 23.67 1.91 21.98
C TYR A 91 24.73 1.89 23.09
N ARG A 92 24.59 0.96 24.01
CA ARG A 92 25.59 0.65 25.03
C ARG A 92 26.45 -0.54 24.59
N PRO A 93 27.61 -0.80 25.23
CA PRO A 93 28.44 -1.96 24.89
C PRO A 93 27.69 -3.28 24.87
N LEU A 94 26.75 -3.50 25.82
CA LEU A 94 25.94 -4.71 25.89
C LEU A 94 24.99 -4.85 24.67
N HIS A 95 24.42 -3.75 24.17
CA HIS A 95 23.62 -3.77 22.95
C HIS A 95 24.44 -4.22 21.73
N ILE A 96 25.66 -3.73 21.61
CA ILE A 96 26.56 -4.07 20.51
C ILE A 96 27.00 -5.52 20.57
N ALA A 97 27.43 -5.99 21.77
CA ALA A 97 27.80 -7.38 21.99
C ALA A 97 26.64 -8.33 21.67
N ALA A 98 25.42 -8.01 22.12
CA ALA A 98 24.21 -8.78 21.86
C ALA A 98 23.87 -8.85 20.37
N ARG A 99 23.92 -7.70 19.65
CA ARG A 99 23.69 -7.62 18.20
C ARG A 99 24.65 -8.50 17.40
N ASN A 100 25.90 -8.57 17.84
CA ASN A 100 26.93 -9.35 17.15
C ASN A 100 26.97 -10.82 17.59
N GLY A 101 26.16 -11.21 18.58
CA GLY A 101 26.13 -12.57 19.11
C GLY A 101 27.40 -12.98 19.86
N ASN A 102 28.12 -12.03 20.45
CA ASN A 102 29.38 -12.27 21.15
C ASN A 102 29.11 -12.77 22.58
N VAL A 103 28.79 -14.04 22.73
CA VAL A 103 28.35 -14.67 23.99
C VAL A 103 29.29 -14.38 25.15
N GLU A 104 30.60 -14.62 25.00
CA GLU A 104 31.58 -14.43 26.05
C GLU A 104 31.63 -12.99 26.53
N VAL A 105 31.58 -12.04 25.59
CA VAL A 105 31.54 -10.60 25.89
C VAL A 105 30.22 -10.22 26.61
N VAL A 106 29.10 -10.77 26.18
CA VAL A 106 27.79 -10.56 26.83
C VAL A 106 27.84 -11.05 28.29
N ILE A 107 28.29 -12.27 28.51
CA ILE A 107 28.47 -12.83 29.87
C ILE A 107 29.33 -11.89 30.71
N ARG A 108 30.48 -11.48 30.17
CA ARG A 108 31.42 -10.64 30.90
C ARG A 108 30.89 -9.27 31.26
N LEU A 109 30.12 -8.64 30.34
CA LEU A 109 29.46 -7.36 30.63
C LEU A 109 28.37 -7.51 31.69
N ILE A 110 27.59 -8.57 31.65
CA ILE A 110 26.58 -8.91 32.69
C ILE A 110 27.24 -9.10 34.05
N GLU A 111 28.32 -9.90 34.13
CA GLU A 111 29.09 -10.10 35.36
C GLU A 111 29.69 -8.81 35.90
N ALA A 112 30.05 -7.87 35.02
CA ALA A 112 30.55 -6.57 35.42
C ALA A 112 29.43 -5.64 35.93
N GLY A 113 28.15 -5.98 35.74
CA GLY A 113 27.00 -5.23 36.22
C GLY A 113 26.35 -4.34 35.19
N ALA A 114 26.51 -4.63 33.88
CA ALA A 114 25.80 -3.89 32.82
C ALA A 114 24.27 -4.07 32.95
N ASP A 115 23.53 -2.99 32.64
CA ASP A 115 22.07 -3.00 32.69
C ASP A 115 21.48 -3.82 31.52
N ILE A 116 20.94 -5.00 31.86
CA ILE A 116 20.39 -5.99 30.93
C ILE A 116 19.15 -5.48 30.20
N ASN A 117 18.41 -4.59 30.83
CA ASN A 117 17.15 -4.03 30.31
C ASN A 117 17.31 -2.60 29.78
N SER A 118 18.55 -2.17 29.58
CA SER A 118 18.84 -0.86 29.00
C SER A 118 18.16 -0.68 27.64
N LEU A 119 17.74 0.56 27.32
CA LEU A 119 16.98 0.86 26.11
C LEU A 119 17.79 1.70 25.13
N THR A 120 17.64 1.42 23.86
CA THR A 120 18.08 2.26 22.77
C THR A 120 17.10 3.44 22.54
N ASP A 121 17.50 4.50 21.88
CA ASP A 121 16.64 5.64 21.55
C ASP A 121 16.72 5.96 20.04
N PRO A 122 15.60 6.17 19.32
CA PRO A 122 14.21 6.22 19.82
C PRO A 122 13.48 4.87 19.87
N SER A 123 14.07 3.76 19.39
CA SER A 123 13.34 2.49 19.22
C SER A 123 12.96 1.81 20.54
N GLY A 124 13.66 2.10 21.65
CA GLY A 124 13.40 1.42 22.93
C GLY A 124 13.72 -0.07 22.90
N SER A 125 14.63 -0.50 22.02
CA SER A 125 15.04 -1.90 21.93
C SER A 125 15.98 -2.27 23.06
N THR A 126 15.77 -3.43 23.70
CA THR A 126 16.68 -3.98 24.72
C THR A 126 17.83 -4.76 24.08
N PRO A 127 18.90 -5.11 24.82
CA PRO A 127 19.91 -6.05 24.34
C PRO A 127 19.33 -7.37 23.82
N LEU A 128 18.23 -7.86 24.43
CA LEU A 128 17.56 -9.10 23.99
C LEU A 128 16.92 -8.97 22.59
N HIS A 129 16.33 -7.82 22.24
CA HIS A 129 15.84 -7.58 20.87
C HIS A 129 16.98 -7.67 19.85
N LEU A 130 18.15 -7.10 20.17
CA LEU A 130 19.31 -7.14 19.28
C LEU A 130 19.94 -8.52 19.21
N ALA A 131 20.00 -9.26 20.33
CA ALA A 131 20.41 -10.67 20.35
C ALA A 131 19.49 -11.53 19.47
N ALA A 132 18.18 -11.25 19.48
CA ALA A 132 17.22 -11.95 18.64
C ALA A 132 17.50 -11.79 17.13
N LEU A 133 18.05 -10.65 16.72
CA LEU A 133 18.48 -10.42 15.33
C LEU A 133 19.78 -11.13 14.98
N SER A 134 20.68 -11.35 15.94
CA SER A 134 21.99 -11.98 15.70
C SER A 134 21.85 -13.41 15.16
N GLY A 135 20.82 -14.11 15.57
CA GLY A 135 20.63 -15.54 15.26
C GLY A 135 21.38 -16.48 16.20
N ASN A 136 22.02 -15.96 17.25
CA ASN A 136 22.77 -16.75 18.22
C ASN A 136 21.92 -17.05 19.47
N GLY A 137 21.41 -18.28 19.58
CA GLY A 137 20.57 -18.71 20.69
C GLY A 137 21.29 -18.70 22.05
N ALA A 138 22.60 -18.93 22.08
CA ALA A 138 23.36 -18.87 23.32
C ALA A 138 23.38 -17.45 23.93
N THR A 139 23.55 -16.42 23.11
CA THR A 139 23.47 -15.01 23.56
C THR A 139 22.10 -14.69 24.16
N VAL A 140 21.02 -15.15 23.49
CA VAL A 140 19.65 -14.99 23.98
C VAL A 140 19.48 -15.67 25.34
N ARG A 141 19.96 -16.91 25.46
CA ARG A 141 19.86 -17.71 26.71
C ARG A 141 20.56 -17.03 27.87
N GLU A 142 21.76 -16.50 27.67
CA GLU A 142 22.50 -15.79 28.72
C GLU A 142 21.80 -14.52 29.18
N LEU A 143 21.24 -13.72 28.26
CA LEU A 143 20.48 -12.52 28.63
C LEU A 143 19.22 -12.84 29.41
N VAL A 144 18.44 -13.87 29.01
CA VAL A 144 17.22 -14.27 29.70
C VAL A 144 17.54 -14.90 31.08
N ASN A 145 18.57 -15.75 31.16
CA ASN A 145 19.03 -16.32 32.43
C ASN A 145 19.50 -15.25 33.41
N ALA A 146 20.04 -14.15 32.90
CA ALA A 146 20.44 -12.99 33.70
C ALA A 146 19.28 -12.08 34.11
N GLY A 147 18.06 -12.34 33.64
CA GLY A 147 16.86 -11.60 34.03
C GLY A 147 16.29 -10.65 32.98
N ALA A 148 16.68 -10.77 31.69
CA ALA A 148 16.01 -10.05 30.63
C ALA A 148 14.57 -10.56 30.49
N ASP A 149 13.61 -9.63 30.30
CA ASP A 149 12.22 -9.97 30.02
C ASP A 149 12.11 -10.54 28.60
N VAL A 150 11.76 -11.84 28.52
CA VAL A 150 11.68 -12.58 27.25
C VAL A 150 10.63 -12.01 26.29
N ASP A 151 9.59 -11.38 26.82
CA ASP A 151 8.49 -10.77 26.09
C ASP A 151 8.53 -9.23 26.12
N SER A 152 9.71 -8.65 26.43
CA SER A 152 9.91 -7.21 26.41
C SER A 152 9.44 -6.60 25.07
N ARG A 153 8.89 -5.38 25.13
CA ARG A 153 8.34 -4.70 23.95
C ARG A 153 9.14 -3.44 23.61
N GLU A 154 9.62 -3.32 22.37
CA GLU A 154 10.22 -2.07 21.93
C GLU A 154 9.17 -0.95 21.82
N ALA A 155 9.63 0.31 21.81
CA ALA A 155 8.73 1.46 22.01
C ALA A 155 7.86 1.81 20.80
N GLU A 156 8.35 1.63 19.58
CA GLU A 156 7.71 2.16 18.37
C GLU A 156 6.54 1.27 17.91
N TRP A 157 6.81 -0.02 17.73
CA TRP A 157 5.86 -1.00 17.18
C TRP A 157 5.40 -2.03 18.21
N GLN A 158 5.91 -1.97 19.43
CA GLN A 158 5.63 -2.94 20.50
C GLN A 158 5.95 -4.40 20.08
N GLN A 159 6.98 -4.54 19.25
CA GLN A 159 7.47 -5.85 18.83
C GLN A 159 8.27 -6.51 19.95
N THR A 160 8.16 -7.83 20.05
CA THR A 160 8.93 -8.65 21.01
C THR A 160 10.20 -9.18 20.35
N PRO A 161 11.20 -9.68 21.15
CA PRO A 161 12.36 -10.36 20.61
C PRO A 161 12.00 -11.53 19.68
N LEU A 162 10.93 -12.28 20.00
CA LEU A 162 10.44 -13.37 19.16
C LEU A 162 9.92 -12.89 17.79
N ILE A 163 9.26 -11.72 17.72
CA ILE A 163 8.86 -11.10 16.44
C ILE A 163 10.11 -10.74 15.63
N PHE A 164 11.13 -10.17 16.27
CA PHE A 164 12.41 -9.85 15.59
C PHE A 164 13.04 -11.11 15.00
N ALA A 165 13.18 -12.18 15.80
CA ALA A 165 13.78 -13.44 15.36
C ALA A 165 12.98 -14.08 14.20
N ALA A 166 11.66 -14.14 14.31
CA ALA A 166 10.78 -14.74 13.30
C ALA A 166 10.78 -13.95 11.97
N SER A 167 10.80 -12.62 12.04
CA SER A 167 10.82 -11.79 10.84
C SER A 167 12.12 -11.87 10.04
N TRP A 168 13.23 -12.26 10.68
CA TRP A 168 14.55 -12.39 10.07
C TRP A 168 15.01 -13.86 9.89
N ASN A 169 14.10 -14.82 10.05
CA ASN A 169 14.37 -16.25 9.93
C ASN A 169 15.54 -16.74 10.83
N ARG A 170 15.54 -16.29 12.08
CA ARG A 170 16.56 -16.71 13.05
C ARG A 170 16.09 -17.94 13.81
N LEU A 171 16.00 -19.07 13.12
CA LEU A 171 15.38 -20.30 13.63
C LEU A 171 15.94 -20.72 14.99
N GLU A 172 17.27 -20.78 15.15
CA GLU A 172 17.90 -21.14 16.43
C GLU A 172 17.43 -20.22 17.56
N THR A 173 17.37 -18.93 17.30
CA THR A 173 16.90 -17.92 18.26
C THR A 173 15.42 -18.05 18.54
N VAL A 174 14.59 -18.31 17.51
CA VAL A 174 13.15 -18.58 17.68
C VAL A 174 12.94 -19.75 18.62
N VAL A 175 13.59 -20.88 18.35
CA VAL A 175 13.50 -22.08 19.20
C VAL A 175 13.96 -21.77 20.62
N THR A 176 15.10 -21.09 20.78
CA THR A 176 15.63 -20.75 22.12
C THR A 176 14.68 -19.84 22.90
N LEU A 177 14.10 -18.79 22.26
CA LEU A 177 13.12 -17.90 22.91
C LEU A 177 11.87 -18.64 23.35
N LEU A 178 11.35 -19.56 22.50
CA LEU A 178 10.21 -20.40 22.83
C LEU A 178 10.50 -21.36 23.99
N GLU A 179 11.68 -22.00 23.99
CA GLU A 179 12.14 -22.83 25.13
C GLU A 179 12.24 -22.06 26.47
N LEU A 180 12.57 -20.77 26.38
CA LEU A 180 12.67 -19.86 27.52
C LEU A 180 11.33 -19.22 27.92
N GLY A 181 10.25 -19.60 27.26
CA GLY A 181 8.88 -19.22 27.61
C GLY A 181 8.34 -17.97 26.92
N ALA A 182 8.92 -17.53 25.81
CA ALA A 182 8.34 -16.47 25.00
C ALA A 182 6.94 -16.85 24.50
N ASP A 183 5.98 -15.92 24.59
CA ASP A 183 4.61 -16.14 24.09
C ASP A 183 4.55 -15.96 22.57
N PRO A 184 4.32 -17.03 21.77
CA PRO A 184 4.26 -16.97 20.32
C PRO A 184 3.04 -16.20 19.77
N ASN A 185 2.10 -15.82 20.63
CA ASN A 185 0.84 -15.19 20.28
C ASN A 185 0.83 -13.68 20.49
N LEU A 186 1.89 -13.10 21.03
CA LEU A 186 2.01 -11.66 21.21
C LEU A 186 2.12 -10.97 19.85
N ALA A 187 1.20 -10.02 19.61
CA ALA A 187 1.20 -9.24 18.41
C ALA A 187 1.88 -7.88 18.62
N ALA A 188 2.48 -7.36 17.58
CA ALA A 188 2.93 -5.98 17.49
C ALA A 188 1.75 -4.99 17.62
N LYS A 189 2.04 -3.72 17.82
CA LYS A 189 1.03 -2.65 17.89
C LYS A 189 0.24 -2.56 16.59
N SER A 190 -1.08 -2.44 16.72
CA SER A 190 -1.96 -2.03 15.63
C SER A 190 -2.15 -0.51 15.66
N MET A 191 -2.07 0.14 14.51
CA MET A 191 -2.16 1.60 14.37
C MET A 191 -3.37 1.96 13.52
N ASP A 192 -4.22 2.85 14.02
CA ASP A 192 -5.33 3.44 13.25
C ASP A 192 -4.77 4.47 12.26
N LEU A 193 -4.96 4.21 10.98
CA LEU A 193 -4.46 5.07 9.91
C LEU A 193 -5.30 6.35 9.73
N GLN A 194 -6.57 6.32 10.14
CA GLN A 194 -7.42 7.51 10.09
C GLN A 194 -6.98 8.49 11.17
N GLU A 195 -6.75 7.99 12.38
CA GLU A 195 -6.23 8.78 13.49
C GLU A 195 -4.84 9.34 13.18
N MET A 196 -3.93 8.52 12.66
CA MET A 196 -2.63 8.99 12.21
C MET A 196 -2.74 10.10 11.15
N GLY A 197 -3.58 9.89 10.13
CA GLY A 197 -3.77 10.90 9.08
C GLY A 197 -4.38 12.21 9.60
N ARG A 198 -5.19 12.15 10.66
CA ARG A 198 -5.73 13.31 11.36
C ARG A 198 -4.62 14.06 12.12
N LEU A 199 -3.81 13.32 12.88
CA LEU A 199 -2.67 13.88 13.61
C LEU A 199 -1.61 14.46 12.67
N ASP A 200 -1.30 13.78 11.56
CA ASP A 200 -0.40 14.29 10.51
C ASP A 200 -0.90 15.60 9.92
N GLY A 201 -2.21 15.67 9.63
CA GLY A 201 -2.83 16.89 9.12
C GLY A 201 -2.75 18.06 10.11
N GLU A 202 -2.98 17.79 11.38
CA GLU A 202 -2.86 18.78 12.47
C GLU A 202 -1.39 19.22 12.67
N ALA A 203 -0.46 18.27 12.67
CA ALA A 203 0.95 18.57 12.77
C ALA A 203 1.42 19.48 11.62
N GLN A 204 1.02 19.17 10.39
CA GLN A 204 1.31 20.01 9.22
C GLN A 204 0.69 21.41 9.35
N ARG A 205 -0.54 21.51 9.85
CA ARG A 205 -1.23 22.79 10.07
C ARG A 205 -0.43 23.65 11.07
N ARG A 206 -0.07 23.09 12.22
CA ARG A 206 0.73 23.81 13.25
C ARG A 206 2.09 24.24 12.72
N GLN A 207 2.77 23.37 11.96
CA GLN A 207 4.03 23.73 11.31
C GLN A 207 3.87 24.92 10.35
N GLN A 208 2.82 24.90 9.52
CA GLN A 208 2.55 25.98 8.59
C GLN A 208 2.17 27.29 9.30
N GLU A 209 1.41 27.24 10.39
CA GLU A 209 1.04 28.40 11.20
C GLU A 209 2.27 29.05 11.81
N VAL A 210 3.19 28.26 12.40
CA VAL A 210 4.44 28.77 12.95
C VAL A 210 5.30 29.40 11.86
N LEU A 211 5.42 28.76 10.69
CA LEU A 211 6.18 29.30 9.57
C LEU A 211 5.54 30.58 9.03
N LYS A 212 4.22 30.65 8.90
CA LYS A 212 3.50 31.85 8.46
C LYS A 212 3.69 33.03 9.41
N ALA A 213 3.82 32.80 10.70
CA ALA A 213 4.08 33.86 11.68
C ALA A 213 5.42 34.56 11.46
N PHE A 214 6.34 33.94 10.74
CA PHE A 214 7.64 34.52 10.40
C PHE A 214 7.69 35.10 8.96
N THR A 215 6.65 34.90 8.13
CA THR A 215 6.62 35.45 6.77
C THR A 215 6.38 36.96 6.80
N ASN A 216 7.28 37.72 6.12
CA ASN A 216 7.06 39.11 5.74
C ASN A 216 6.79 39.15 4.22
N ASP A 217 6.13 40.22 3.74
CA ASP A 217 5.83 40.38 2.30
C ASP A 217 7.10 40.29 1.45
N GLY A 218 7.26 39.19 0.70
CA GLY A 218 8.38 38.93 -0.22
C GLY A 218 8.83 37.47 -0.27
N GLU A 219 9.82 37.18 -1.12
CA GLU A 219 10.48 35.86 -1.15
C GLU A 219 11.17 35.61 0.19
N TRP A 220 10.69 34.58 0.89
CA TRP A 220 11.18 34.22 2.22
C TRP A 220 11.64 32.76 2.27
N THR A 221 12.82 32.57 2.81
CA THR A 221 13.35 31.22 3.12
C THR A 221 13.51 31.08 4.63
N PRO A 222 12.88 30.09 5.27
CA PRO A 222 12.96 29.94 6.71
C PRO A 222 14.39 29.62 7.17
N THR A 223 14.80 30.22 8.27
CA THR A 223 16.06 29.88 8.94
C THR A 223 15.96 28.50 9.60
N PRO A 224 17.08 27.79 9.85
CA PRO A 224 17.07 26.52 10.57
C PRO A 224 16.36 26.57 11.92
N ALA A 225 16.48 27.67 12.66
CA ALA A 225 15.81 27.85 13.95
C ALA A 225 14.29 27.97 13.81
N GLN A 226 13.81 28.65 12.78
CA GLN A 226 12.37 28.76 12.47
C GLN A 226 11.78 27.41 12.02
N VAL A 227 12.51 26.66 11.19
CA VAL A 227 12.13 25.30 10.82
C VAL A 227 12.06 24.39 12.04
N GLN A 228 13.04 24.49 12.95
CA GLN A 228 13.05 23.73 14.20
C GLN A 228 11.86 24.06 15.10
N ALA A 229 11.52 25.33 15.24
CA ALA A 229 10.35 25.75 16.01
C ALA A 229 9.05 25.19 15.41
N ALA A 230 8.91 25.21 14.08
CA ALA A 230 7.76 24.63 13.39
C ALA A 230 7.68 23.10 13.60
N VAL A 231 8.81 22.38 13.50
CA VAL A 231 8.86 20.93 13.74
C VAL A 231 8.47 20.60 15.19
N ILE A 232 8.91 21.38 16.17
CA ILE A 232 8.52 21.21 17.58
C ILE A 232 7.00 21.36 17.73
N ALA A 233 6.42 22.45 17.20
CA ALA A 233 4.97 22.66 17.24
C ALA A 233 4.18 21.54 16.54
N GLY A 234 4.70 20.99 15.46
CA GLY A 234 4.10 19.81 14.81
C GLY A 234 4.14 18.56 15.69
N ARG A 235 5.23 18.33 16.42
CA ARG A 235 5.37 17.19 17.34
C ARG A 235 4.42 17.26 18.53
N GLU A 236 4.16 18.47 19.04
CA GLU A 236 3.22 18.70 20.13
C GLU A 236 1.81 18.21 19.78
N ALA A 237 1.41 18.24 18.50
CA ALA A 237 0.12 17.71 18.06
C ALA A 237 -0.06 16.21 18.36
N TYR A 238 1.03 15.43 18.32
CA TYR A 238 0.97 14.00 18.65
C TYR A 238 0.94 13.73 20.16
N SER A 239 1.59 14.59 20.97
CA SER A 239 1.64 14.41 22.42
C SER A 239 0.39 14.89 23.13
N GLU A 240 -0.30 15.88 22.60
CA GLU A 240 -1.52 16.44 23.19
C GLU A 240 -2.78 15.65 22.87
N GLY A 241 -2.72 14.67 21.93
CA GLY A 241 -3.89 13.92 21.49
C GLY A 241 -4.99 14.85 20.98
N ALA A 242 -4.61 15.83 20.15
CA ALA A 242 -5.44 16.95 19.76
C ALA A 242 -6.87 16.51 19.38
N GLU A 243 -7.89 17.00 20.09
CA GLU A 243 -9.27 17.00 19.65
C GLU A 243 -9.35 17.84 18.37
N VAL A 244 -9.18 17.19 17.22
CA VAL A 244 -9.26 17.86 15.93
C VAL A 244 -10.71 17.84 15.49
N GLU A 245 -11.29 19.02 15.40
CA GLU A 245 -12.60 19.24 14.81
C GLU A 245 -12.65 18.59 13.42
N GLU A 246 -13.61 17.72 13.20
CA GLU A 246 -13.81 16.99 11.95
C GLU A 246 -14.21 17.97 10.84
N ARG A 247 -13.23 18.70 10.27
CA ARG A 247 -13.48 19.48 9.07
C ARG A 247 -13.78 18.52 7.94
N ARG A 248 -15.01 18.56 7.43
CA ARG A 248 -15.43 17.87 6.20
C ARG A 248 -14.44 18.19 5.08
N ARG A 249 -13.43 17.33 4.88
CA ARG A 249 -12.63 17.35 3.66
C ARG A 249 -13.58 17.03 2.52
N SER A 250 -13.61 17.89 1.51
CA SER A 250 -14.39 17.67 0.29
C SER A 250 -14.12 16.25 -0.24
N ASP A 251 -15.19 15.50 -0.47
CA ASP A 251 -15.25 14.09 -0.87
C ASP A 251 -14.59 13.77 -2.24
N ARG A 252 -13.89 14.74 -2.84
CA ARG A 252 -13.32 14.63 -4.19
C ARG A 252 -12.31 13.51 -4.38
N PHE A 253 -11.75 12.95 -3.32
CA PHE A 253 -10.73 11.89 -3.36
C PHE A 253 -10.97 10.78 -2.35
N GLN A 254 -12.17 10.60 -1.82
CA GLN A 254 -12.47 9.43 -1.00
C GLN A 254 -12.48 8.20 -1.91
N ARG A 255 -11.36 7.47 -1.90
CA ARG A 255 -11.34 6.09 -2.37
C ARG A 255 -12.20 5.28 -1.40
N GLU A 256 -13.16 4.53 -1.92
CA GLU A 256 -14.09 3.71 -1.13
C GLU A 256 -13.40 2.66 -0.24
N VAL A 257 -12.13 2.38 -0.50
CA VAL A 257 -11.34 1.39 0.22
C VAL A 257 -10.13 2.05 0.85
N ARG A 258 -10.21 2.36 2.13
CA ARG A 258 -9.04 2.71 2.93
C ARG A 258 -8.77 1.61 3.94
N ILE A 259 -7.54 1.12 3.97
CA ILE A 259 -7.06 0.33 5.08
C ILE A 259 -7.20 1.22 6.32
N LYS A 260 -8.00 0.77 7.29
CA LYS A 260 -8.28 1.56 8.50
C LYS A 260 -7.16 1.44 9.53
N SER A 261 -6.47 0.31 9.54
CA SER A 261 -5.39 0.02 10.49
C SER A 261 -4.26 -0.76 9.82
N LYS A 262 -3.06 -0.69 10.39
CA LYS A 262 -1.89 -1.48 10.00
C LYS A 262 -1.17 -2.02 11.23
N GLY A 263 -0.34 -3.06 11.08
CA GLY A 263 0.39 -3.68 12.17
C GLY A 263 -0.38 -4.82 12.83
N GLY A 264 -0.17 -5.05 14.12
CA GLY A 264 -0.80 -6.15 14.83
C GLY A 264 -0.34 -7.54 14.37
N LEU A 265 0.87 -7.65 13.84
CA LEU A 265 1.40 -8.90 13.33
C LEU A 265 2.05 -9.70 14.46
N THR A 266 1.74 -11.00 14.51
CA THR A 266 2.39 -11.99 15.41
C THR A 266 3.69 -12.52 14.77
N PRO A 267 4.55 -13.23 15.52
CA PRO A 267 5.70 -13.95 14.96
C PRO A 267 5.31 -14.85 13.78
N LEU A 268 4.20 -15.59 13.91
CA LEU A 268 3.69 -16.49 12.87
C LEU A 268 3.29 -15.72 11.57
N LEU A 269 2.63 -14.57 11.70
CA LEU A 269 2.27 -13.73 10.56
C LEU A 269 3.51 -13.17 9.84
N HIS A 270 4.55 -12.80 10.58
CA HIS A 270 5.83 -12.37 10.00
C HIS A 270 6.52 -13.50 9.24
N ALA A 271 6.61 -14.69 9.85
CA ALA A 271 7.20 -15.87 9.22
C ALA A 271 6.44 -16.30 7.96
N ALA A 272 5.10 -16.29 8.01
CA ALA A 272 4.24 -16.63 6.87
C ALA A 272 4.40 -15.65 5.70
N ARG A 273 4.51 -14.34 5.99
CA ARG A 273 4.73 -13.31 4.96
C ARG A 273 6.03 -13.50 4.19
N GLN A 274 7.07 -13.98 4.88
CA GLN A 274 8.41 -14.14 4.33
C GLN A 274 8.70 -15.55 3.82
N GLY A 275 7.80 -16.51 4.07
CA GLY A 275 7.97 -17.90 3.63
C GLY A 275 8.92 -18.74 4.50
N HIS A 276 9.11 -18.39 5.77
CA HIS A 276 10.04 -19.07 6.69
C HIS A 276 9.43 -20.35 7.26
N VAL A 277 9.46 -21.44 6.48
CA VAL A 277 8.75 -22.71 6.79
C VAL A 277 9.16 -23.30 8.13
N GLU A 278 10.46 -23.49 8.38
CA GLU A 278 10.95 -24.08 9.62
C GLU A 278 10.59 -23.22 10.85
N THR A 279 10.60 -21.89 10.68
CA THR A 279 10.16 -20.95 11.72
C THR A 279 8.66 -21.09 11.99
N ILE A 280 7.83 -21.26 10.94
CA ILE A 280 6.39 -21.51 11.08
C ILE A 280 6.15 -22.79 11.88
N GLU A 281 6.83 -23.89 11.53
CA GLU A 281 6.70 -25.17 12.21
C GLU A 281 7.08 -25.07 13.69
N ALA A 282 8.22 -24.46 14.01
CA ALA A 282 8.67 -24.25 15.39
C ALA A 282 7.67 -23.42 16.22
N LEU A 283 7.09 -22.36 15.63
CA LEU A 283 6.08 -21.53 16.29
C LEU A 283 4.79 -22.32 16.57
N LEU A 284 4.32 -23.12 15.60
CA LEU A 284 3.10 -23.92 15.75
C LEU A 284 3.28 -25.04 16.77
N GLU A 285 4.42 -25.74 16.77
CA GLU A 285 4.77 -26.74 17.76
C GLU A 285 4.81 -26.16 19.18
N SER A 286 5.16 -24.88 19.31
CA SER A 286 5.20 -24.15 20.57
C SER A 286 3.89 -23.47 20.95
N GLY A 287 2.78 -23.76 20.24
CA GLY A 287 1.43 -23.29 20.59
C GLY A 287 1.03 -21.94 19.98
N ALA A 288 1.66 -21.50 18.90
CA ALA A 288 1.16 -20.37 18.13
C ALA A 288 -0.24 -20.67 17.59
N ARG A 289 -1.16 -19.71 17.75
CA ARG A 289 -2.54 -19.84 17.26
C ARG A 289 -2.54 -19.66 15.74
N ILE A 290 -2.73 -20.75 15.02
CA ILE A 290 -2.60 -20.81 13.55
C ILE A 290 -3.51 -19.83 12.80
N ASP A 291 -4.72 -19.63 13.31
CA ASP A 291 -5.75 -18.76 12.69
C ASP A 291 -5.84 -17.38 13.36
N GLN A 292 -4.84 -16.98 14.16
CA GLN A 292 -4.81 -15.64 14.73
C GLN A 292 -4.67 -14.61 13.62
N VAL A 293 -5.57 -13.62 13.60
CA VAL A 293 -5.60 -12.56 12.60
C VAL A 293 -4.72 -11.38 12.96
N GLY A 294 -4.15 -10.74 11.97
CA GLY A 294 -3.44 -9.46 12.11
C GLY A 294 -4.38 -8.29 12.39
N GLY A 295 -3.85 -7.23 13.02
CA GLY A 295 -4.63 -6.05 13.42
C GLY A 295 -5.01 -5.10 12.29
N GLY A 296 -4.58 -5.36 11.05
CA GLY A 296 -4.89 -4.54 9.88
C GLY A 296 -6.23 -4.89 9.24
N ASP A 297 -6.19 -5.84 8.34
CA ASP A 297 -7.32 -6.29 7.53
C ASP A 297 -7.87 -7.67 7.94
N GLY A 298 -7.48 -8.18 9.10
CA GLY A 298 -7.89 -9.49 9.59
C GLY A 298 -7.25 -10.67 8.84
N THR A 299 -6.09 -10.47 8.23
CA THR A 299 -5.37 -11.52 7.50
C THR A 299 -4.79 -12.56 8.44
N THR A 300 -5.02 -13.86 8.16
CA THR A 300 -4.38 -15.01 8.84
C THR A 300 -3.00 -15.31 8.25
N ALA A 301 -2.24 -16.20 8.92
CA ALA A 301 -0.94 -16.66 8.40
C ALA A 301 -1.09 -17.35 7.03
N LEU A 302 -2.11 -18.20 6.84
CA LEU A 302 -2.39 -18.87 5.57
C LEU A 302 -2.72 -17.85 4.46
N LEU A 303 -3.59 -16.89 4.73
CA LEU A 303 -3.92 -15.85 3.76
C LEU A 303 -2.70 -14.96 3.46
N MET A 304 -1.90 -14.62 4.47
CA MET A 304 -0.67 -13.84 4.31
C MET A 304 0.33 -14.56 3.39
N ALA A 305 0.55 -15.86 3.59
CA ALA A 305 1.40 -16.68 2.74
C ALA A 305 0.86 -16.72 1.30
N ALA A 306 -0.43 -16.94 1.09
CA ALA A 306 -1.05 -17.00 -0.23
C ALA A 306 -0.98 -15.65 -0.98
N ILE A 307 -1.23 -14.51 -0.33
CA ILE A 307 -1.10 -13.17 -0.93
C ILE A 307 0.33 -12.90 -1.40
N ASN A 308 1.33 -13.33 -0.62
CA ASN A 308 2.73 -13.10 -0.94
C ASN A 308 3.33 -14.19 -1.84
N GLY A 309 2.54 -15.19 -2.26
CA GLY A 309 3.01 -16.28 -3.10
C GLY A 309 3.99 -17.22 -2.41
N GLN A 310 3.95 -17.28 -1.06
CA GLN A 310 4.80 -18.16 -0.25
C GLN A 310 4.11 -19.53 -0.11
N PHE A 311 4.18 -20.32 -1.19
CA PHE A 311 3.38 -21.51 -1.34
C PHE A 311 3.83 -22.66 -0.41
N ASP A 312 5.14 -22.81 -0.18
CA ASP A 312 5.66 -23.81 0.77
C ASP A 312 5.19 -23.50 2.21
N ALA A 313 5.18 -22.21 2.58
CA ALA A 313 4.63 -21.78 3.86
C ALA A 313 3.11 -22.04 3.95
N ALA A 314 2.36 -21.78 2.87
CA ALA A 314 0.93 -22.08 2.82
C ALA A 314 0.68 -23.59 2.96
N ALA A 315 1.47 -24.43 2.28
CA ALA A 315 1.39 -25.90 2.42
C ALA A 315 1.68 -26.36 3.86
N ALA A 316 2.70 -25.79 4.50
CA ALA A 316 3.01 -26.08 5.91
C ALA A 316 1.83 -25.72 6.82
N LEU A 317 1.28 -24.53 6.68
CA LEU A 317 0.11 -24.09 7.46
C LEU A 317 -1.12 -24.97 7.24
N LEU A 318 -1.39 -25.42 6.01
CA LEU A 318 -2.48 -26.36 5.71
C LEU A 318 -2.25 -27.73 6.37
N ARG A 319 -1.02 -28.25 6.35
CA ARG A 319 -0.68 -29.51 7.04
C ARG A 319 -0.94 -29.44 8.54
N HIS A 320 -0.77 -28.26 9.15
CA HIS A 320 -1.06 -28.00 10.58
C HIS A 320 -2.52 -27.62 10.83
N GLY A 321 -3.40 -27.67 9.83
CA GLY A 321 -4.84 -27.49 9.98
C GLY A 321 -5.32 -26.03 9.99
N ALA A 322 -4.62 -25.11 9.31
CA ALA A 322 -5.09 -23.74 9.12
C ALA A 322 -6.44 -23.72 8.38
N ASN A 323 -7.36 -22.88 8.83
CA ASN A 323 -8.68 -22.76 8.22
C ASN A 323 -8.59 -22.01 6.87
N PRO A 324 -8.90 -22.68 5.74
CA PRO A 324 -8.79 -22.10 4.41
C PRO A 324 -9.88 -21.08 4.08
N ASN A 325 -10.90 -20.92 4.94
CA ASN A 325 -12.07 -20.08 4.69
C ASN A 325 -12.04 -18.74 5.43
N ILE A 326 -11.00 -18.45 6.22
CA ILE A 326 -10.87 -17.13 6.87
C ILE A 326 -10.40 -16.12 5.83
N ALA A 327 -11.32 -15.26 5.41
CA ALA A 327 -11.08 -14.20 4.45
C ALA A 327 -10.65 -12.90 5.14
N SER A 328 -9.99 -12.02 4.38
CA SER A 328 -9.73 -10.64 4.83
C SER A 328 -11.03 -9.92 5.17
N SER A 329 -11.10 -9.31 6.34
CA SER A 329 -12.25 -8.53 6.81
C SER A 329 -12.45 -7.24 6.00
N LEU A 330 -11.42 -6.77 5.29
CA LEU A 330 -11.46 -5.55 4.49
C LEU A 330 -12.18 -5.75 3.17
N ASN A 331 -11.83 -6.81 2.42
CA ASN A 331 -12.24 -6.98 1.03
C ASN A 331 -12.73 -8.40 0.68
N GLY A 332 -12.79 -9.31 1.66
CA GLY A 332 -13.28 -10.67 1.45
C GLY A 332 -12.32 -11.58 0.68
N VAL A 333 -11.06 -11.20 0.52
CA VAL A 333 -10.06 -12.07 -0.13
C VAL A 333 -9.89 -13.35 0.67
N THR A 334 -10.14 -14.48 0.01
CA THR A 334 -9.91 -15.83 0.57
C THR A 334 -8.50 -16.32 0.21
N PRO A 335 -7.92 -17.29 0.94
CA PRO A 335 -6.66 -17.93 0.54
C PRO A 335 -6.69 -18.51 -0.86
N LEU A 336 -7.83 -19.10 -1.28
CA LEU A 336 -8.00 -19.66 -2.64
C LEU A 336 -7.94 -18.57 -3.72
N PHE A 337 -8.65 -17.46 -3.54
CA PHE A 337 -8.56 -16.31 -4.45
C PHE A 337 -7.14 -15.75 -4.48
N ALA A 338 -6.50 -15.61 -3.31
CA ALA A 338 -5.15 -15.07 -3.19
C ALA A 338 -4.11 -15.92 -3.93
N ALA A 339 -4.23 -17.26 -3.88
CA ALA A 339 -3.33 -18.17 -4.58
C ALA A 339 -3.36 -17.96 -6.10
N VAL A 340 -4.55 -17.87 -6.71
CA VAL A 340 -4.70 -17.53 -8.15
C VAL A 340 -4.15 -16.14 -8.43
N ASN A 341 -4.52 -15.17 -7.57
CA ASN A 341 -4.15 -13.79 -7.80
C ASN A 341 -2.65 -13.55 -7.71
N SER A 342 -1.95 -14.18 -6.78
CA SER A 342 -0.51 -14.02 -6.61
C SER A 342 0.28 -14.48 -7.84
N GLU A 343 -0.23 -15.48 -8.60
CA GLU A 343 0.38 -15.88 -9.87
C GLU A 343 0.21 -14.81 -10.96
N TRP A 344 -0.99 -14.26 -11.08
CA TRP A 344 -1.40 -13.42 -12.19
C TRP A 344 -1.48 -11.92 -11.86
N GLN A 345 -1.02 -11.48 -10.69
CA GLN A 345 -1.01 -10.05 -10.37
C GLN A 345 -0.09 -9.27 -11.31
N PRO A 346 -0.39 -8.00 -11.62
CA PRO A 346 0.47 -7.17 -12.46
C PRO A 346 1.90 -7.09 -11.91
N ARG A 347 2.89 -7.11 -12.81
CA ARG A 347 4.30 -6.91 -12.41
C ARG A 347 4.52 -5.47 -11.96
N THR A 348 5.27 -5.29 -10.88
CA THR A 348 5.71 -3.95 -10.47
C THR A 348 6.67 -3.34 -11.51
N ARG A 349 6.83 -2.02 -11.51
CA ARG A 349 7.78 -1.31 -12.38
C ARG A 349 9.22 -1.78 -12.21
N TYR A 350 9.55 -2.25 -11.03
CA TYR A 350 10.86 -2.78 -10.69
C TYR A 350 10.78 -4.30 -10.63
N PRO A 351 11.78 -5.02 -11.23
CA PRO A 351 11.87 -6.46 -11.06
C PRO A 351 11.90 -6.77 -9.57
N GLN A 352 10.92 -7.52 -9.10
CA GLN A 352 10.99 -8.14 -7.79
C GLN A 352 11.74 -9.47 -7.97
N PRO A 353 12.58 -9.87 -7.02
CA PRO A 353 13.13 -11.23 -7.01
C PRO A 353 11.97 -12.21 -7.17
N GLN A 354 12.12 -13.17 -8.06
CA GLN A 354 11.07 -14.19 -8.22
C GLN A 354 11.20 -15.16 -7.05
N GLU A 355 10.65 -14.80 -5.91
CA GLU A 355 10.66 -15.62 -4.69
C GLU A 355 10.03 -17.00 -4.91
N ARG A 356 9.27 -17.16 -5.99
CA ARG A 356 8.63 -18.42 -6.38
C ARG A 356 9.57 -19.45 -7.03
N GLU A 357 10.68 -19.01 -7.63
CA GLU A 357 11.58 -19.92 -8.34
C GLU A 357 12.28 -20.94 -7.43
N GLY A 358 12.31 -20.68 -6.13
CA GLY A 358 12.93 -21.58 -5.13
C GLY A 358 11.93 -22.43 -4.35
N GLN A 359 10.62 -22.38 -4.67
CA GLN A 359 9.61 -23.11 -3.92
C GLN A 359 9.30 -24.48 -4.54
N GLU A 360 8.98 -25.45 -3.69
CA GLU A 360 8.59 -26.80 -4.12
C GLU A 360 7.16 -26.85 -4.67
N HIS A 361 6.26 -26.01 -4.13
CA HIS A 361 4.85 -25.95 -4.50
C HIS A 361 4.55 -24.79 -5.46
N GLY A 362 3.84 -25.09 -6.54
CA GLY A 362 3.25 -24.07 -7.42
C GLY A 362 1.84 -23.66 -6.96
N TYR A 363 1.32 -22.54 -7.52
CA TYR A 363 -0.01 -22.03 -7.14
C TYR A 363 -1.15 -23.05 -7.37
N LEU A 364 -1.12 -23.88 -8.44
CA LEU A 364 -2.15 -24.90 -8.69
C LEU A 364 -2.14 -26.00 -7.61
N GLN A 365 -0.96 -26.39 -7.13
CA GLN A 365 -0.83 -27.36 -6.06
C GLN A 365 -1.40 -26.81 -4.74
N ILE A 366 -1.16 -25.53 -4.46
CA ILE A 366 -1.74 -24.86 -3.28
C ILE A 366 -3.24 -24.65 -3.43
N MET A 367 -3.74 -24.33 -4.62
CA MET A 367 -5.19 -24.29 -4.87
C MET A 367 -5.84 -25.65 -4.59
N GLU A 368 -5.24 -26.74 -5.08
CA GLU A 368 -5.75 -28.10 -4.82
C GLU A 368 -5.68 -28.44 -3.32
N ALA A 369 -4.58 -28.15 -2.64
CA ALA A 369 -4.45 -28.38 -1.20
C ALA A 369 -5.46 -27.54 -0.37
N LEU A 370 -5.74 -26.30 -0.77
CA LEU A 370 -6.79 -25.48 -0.15
C LEU A 370 -8.18 -26.10 -0.32
N LEU A 371 -8.50 -26.58 -1.53
CA LEU A 371 -9.77 -27.24 -1.83
C LEU A 371 -9.91 -28.59 -1.10
N GLU A 372 -8.84 -29.38 -1.00
CA GLU A 372 -8.77 -30.59 -0.18
C GLU A 372 -8.99 -30.30 1.30
N ALA A 373 -8.47 -29.18 1.80
CA ALA A 373 -8.70 -28.71 3.18
C ALA A 373 -10.09 -28.11 3.41
N GLY A 374 -10.97 -28.09 2.38
CA GLY A 374 -12.34 -27.61 2.48
C GLY A 374 -12.52 -26.11 2.23
N ALA A 375 -11.64 -25.49 1.43
CA ALA A 375 -11.87 -24.12 0.96
C ALA A 375 -13.17 -24.03 0.16
N ASP A 376 -13.97 -22.98 0.41
CA ASP A 376 -15.15 -22.66 -0.39
C ASP A 376 -14.70 -22.19 -1.79
N PRO A 377 -15.00 -22.95 -2.86
CA PRO A 377 -14.61 -22.59 -4.22
C PRO A 377 -15.31 -21.33 -4.74
N ASP A 378 -16.46 -20.98 -4.13
CA ASP A 378 -17.28 -19.82 -4.51
C ASP A 378 -17.19 -18.64 -3.54
N GLY A 379 -16.18 -18.65 -2.68
CA GLY A 379 -15.87 -17.53 -1.77
C GLY A 379 -15.76 -16.22 -2.54
N ARG A 380 -16.58 -15.19 -2.16
CA ARG A 380 -16.76 -13.95 -2.91
C ARG A 380 -16.03 -12.77 -2.30
N MET A 381 -15.41 -11.97 -3.16
CA MET A 381 -14.87 -10.67 -2.81
C MET A 381 -15.96 -9.69 -2.40
N THR A 382 -15.76 -8.94 -1.33
CA THR A 382 -16.68 -7.87 -0.89
C THR A 382 -16.31 -6.49 -1.44
N LEU A 383 -15.02 -6.28 -1.73
CA LEU A 383 -14.49 -5.07 -2.34
C LEU A 383 -13.36 -5.43 -3.30
N HIS A 384 -13.06 -4.53 -4.23
CA HIS A 384 -11.87 -4.67 -5.09
C HIS A 384 -10.60 -4.67 -4.24
N PRO A 385 -9.70 -5.68 -4.37
CA PRO A 385 -8.48 -5.73 -3.56
C PRO A 385 -7.48 -4.67 -4.01
N TRP A 386 -7.16 -3.75 -3.10
CA TRP A 386 -6.28 -2.62 -3.36
C TRP A 386 -4.86 -3.01 -3.81
N TYR A 387 -4.36 -4.16 -3.36
CA TYR A 387 -3.02 -4.65 -3.72
C TYR A 387 -2.95 -5.26 -5.14
N MET A 388 -4.09 -5.42 -5.81
CA MET A 388 -4.12 -5.70 -7.24
C MET A 388 -3.85 -4.44 -8.07
N GLU A 389 -3.89 -3.26 -7.47
CA GLU A 389 -3.69 -2.00 -8.16
C GLU A 389 -2.21 -1.66 -8.26
N TYR A 390 -1.65 -1.86 -9.43
CA TYR A 390 -0.26 -1.59 -9.75
C TYR A 390 0.20 -0.14 -9.53
N THR A 391 -0.69 0.82 -9.67
CA THR A 391 -0.36 2.26 -9.69
C THR A 391 -1.08 3.06 -8.61
N GLY A 392 -1.83 2.42 -7.72
CA GLY A 392 -2.76 3.09 -6.82
C GLY A 392 -3.92 3.79 -7.55
N CYS A 393 -4.17 3.46 -8.81
CA CYS A 393 -5.35 3.87 -9.56
C CYS A 393 -6.55 3.00 -9.14
N GLY A 394 -7.72 3.60 -8.96
CA GLY A 394 -8.95 2.82 -8.82
C GLY A 394 -9.25 2.02 -10.10
N ASN A 395 -9.81 0.84 -9.93
CA ASN A 395 -10.15 -0.14 -10.96
C ASN A 395 -10.76 0.46 -12.25
N SER A 396 -11.79 1.29 -12.11
CA SER A 396 -12.52 1.88 -13.25
C SER A 396 -11.73 2.95 -14.01
N GLN A 397 -10.68 3.49 -13.43
CA GLN A 397 -9.85 4.53 -14.06
C GLN A 397 -8.61 3.95 -14.74
N CYS A 398 -8.25 2.71 -14.39
CA CYS A 398 -7.04 2.06 -14.85
C CYS A 398 -7.30 0.91 -15.83
N GLY A 399 -8.56 0.64 -16.16
CA GLY A 399 -8.95 -0.42 -17.07
C GLY A 399 -8.93 -1.82 -16.45
N LEU A 400 -8.90 -1.93 -15.13
CA LEU A 400 -9.13 -3.18 -14.41
C LEU A 400 -10.63 -3.38 -14.19
N ILE A 401 -11.07 -4.64 -14.22
CA ILE A 401 -12.44 -4.96 -13.79
C ILE A 401 -12.58 -4.79 -12.28
N ASP A 402 -13.77 -4.37 -11.83
CA ASP A 402 -14.09 -4.39 -10.42
C ASP A 402 -14.26 -5.84 -9.95
N MET A 403 -13.41 -6.27 -9.01
CA MET A 403 -13.45 -7.62 -8.46
C MET A 403 -14.49 -7.81 -7.35
N LYS A 404 -15.28 -6.79 -7.03
CA LYS A 404 -16.37 -6.95 -6.07
C LYS A 404 -17.32 -8.06 -6.56
N GLY A 405 -17.63 -9.03 -5.71
CA GLY A 405 -18.42 -10.21 -6.04
C GLY A 405 -17.68 -11.30 -6.82
N ALA A 406 -16.40 -11.08 -7.22
CA ALA A 406 -15.62 -12.10 -7.91
C ALA A 406 -15.31 -13.29 -7.02
N THR A 407 -15.25 -14.48 -7.64
CA THR A 407 -14.71 -15.71 -7.07
C THR A 407 -13.30 -15.99 -7.62
N ALA A 408 -12.62 -17.00 -7.08
CA ALA A 408 -11.37 -17.51 -7.64
C ALA A 408 -11.52 -17.92 -9.11
N PHE A 409 -12.71 -18.44 -9.51
CA PHE A 409 -13.00 -18.80 -10.90
C PHE A 409 -13.00 -17.59 -11.84
N VAL A 410 -13.67 -16.50 -11.47
CA VAL A 410 -13.66 -15.25 -12.25
C VAL A 410 -12.25 -14.70 -12.36
N ARG A 411 -11.46 -14.79 -11.28
CA ARG A 411 -10.05 -14.34 -11.30
C ARG A 411 -9.19 -15.18 -12.23
N ALA A 412 -9.38 -16.50 -12.24
CA ALA A 412 -8.70 -17.42 -13.17
C ALA A 412 -9.10 -17.13 -14.63
N ALA A 413 -10.40 -16.92 -14.89
CA ALA A 413 -10.90 -16.54 -16.20
C ALA A 413 -10.31 -15.21 -16.70
N TYR A 414 -10.19 -14.21 -15.82
CA TYR A 414 -9.55 -12.93 -16.15
C TYR A 414 -8.06 -13.07 -16.45
N ALA A 415 -7.39 -14.07 -15.90
CA ALA A 415 -6.03 -14.45 -16.23
C ALA A 415 -5.92 -15.41 -17.43
N THR A 416 -7.03 -15.79 -18.04
CA THR A 416 -7.08 -16.81 -19.10
C THR A 416 -6.45 -18.14 -18.71
N ASP A 417 -6.55 -18.51 -17.43
CA ASP A 417 -5.92 -19.70 -16.85
C ASP A 417 -6.88 -20.89 -16.87
N VAL A 418 -6.83 -21.65 -17.96
CA VAL A 418 -7.68 -22.83 -18.15
C VAL A 418 -7.43 -23.90 -17.10
N ASN A 419 -6.18 -24.05 -16.63
CA ASN A 419 -5.83 -25.08 -15.65
C ASN A 419 -6.47 -24.78 -14.30
N ALA A 420 -6.39 -23.52 -13.85
CA ALA A 420 -7.05 -23.09 -12.62
C ALA A 420 -8.58 -23.19 -12.74
N MET A 421 -9.18 -22.79 -13.88
CA MET A 421 -10.62 -22.92 -14.11
C MET A 421 -11.07 -24.39 -14.06
N ARG A 422 -10.35 -25.31 -14.72
CA ARG A 422 -10.66 -26.75 -14.66
C ARG A 422 -10.55 -27.32 -13.26
N LEU A 423 -9.49 -26.95 -12.53
CA LEU A 423 -9.32 -27.36 -11.14
C LEU A 423 -10.51 -26.91 -10.29
N LEU A 424 -10.88 -25.64 -10.37
CA LEU A 424 -12.01 -25.09 -9.62
C LEU A 424 -13.34 -25.79 -9.99
N THR A 425 -13.60 -26.01 -11.28
CA THR A 425 -14.81 -26.77 -11.75
C THR A 425 -14.81 -28.20 -11.21
N LYS A 426 -13.67 -28.89 -11.21
CA LYS A 426 -13.53 -30.25 -10.62
C LYS A 426 -13.97 -30.27 -9.15
N TRP A 427 -13.73 -29.19 -8.42
CA TRP A 427 -14.08 -29.05 -7.01
C TRP A 427 -15.41 -28.34 -6.75
N GLY A 428 -16.24 -28.15 -7.81
CA GLY A 428 -17.62 -27.69 -7.67
C GLY A 428 -17.81 -26.18 -7.65
N ALA A 429 -16.81 -25.38 -8.08
CA ALA A 429 -17.00 -23.95 -8.28
C ALA A 429 -18.12 -23.68 -9.29
N ASP A 430 -18.98 -22.69 -9.03
CA ASP A 430 -19.99 -22.23 -9.98
C ASP A 430 -19.35 -21.25 -11.00
N PRO A 431 -19.18 -21.68 -12.27
CA PRO A 431 -18.58 -20.82 -13.29
C PRO A 431 -19.48 -19.67 -13.74
N HIS A 432 -20.78 -19.69 -13.39
CA HIS A 432 -21.74 -18.66 -13.76
C HIS A 432 -21.79 -17.47 -12.80
N VAL A 433 -21.06 -17.51 -11.69
CA VAL A 433 -20.92 -16.36 -10.78
C VAL A 433 -20.28 -15.20 -11.54
N ALA A 434 -20.93 -14.02 -11.48
CA ALA A 434 -20.40 -12.78 -12.03
C ALA A 434 -19.94 -11.83 -10.91
N THR A 435 -19.11 -10.87 -11.26
CA THR A 435 -18.82 -9.72 -10.40
C THR A 435 -20.08 -8.89 -10.18
N GLU A 436 -20.07 -8.00 -9.18
CA GLU A 436 -21.19 -7.11 -8.89
C GLU A 436 -21.10 -5.82 -9.72
N ALA A 437 -22.25 -5.40 -10.26
CA ALA A 437 -22.34 -4.11 -10.93
C ALA A 437 -22.05 -2.99 -9.91
N PRO A 438 -21.13 -2.08 -10.23
CA PRO A 438 -20.82 -0.96 -9.34
C PRO A 438 -22.09 -0.16 -9.10
N ALA A 439 -22.16 0.51 -7.94
CA ALA A 439 -23.14 1.56 -7.77
C ALA A 439 -23.06 2.42 -9.03
N ARG A 440 -24.22 2.63 -9.71
CA ARG A 440 -24.23 3.69 -10.72
C ARG A 440 -23.60 4.86 -9.99
N ARG A 441 -22.34 5.16 -10.31
CA ARG A 441 -21.88 6.49 -10.06
C ARG A 441 -22.94 7.29 -10.79
N ASN A 442 -23.85 7.91 -10.04
CA ASN A 442 -24.30 9.18 -10.48
C ASN A 442 -23.00 9.88 -10.78
N ARG A 443 -22.53 9.84 -12.02
CA ARG A 443 -21.68 10.90 -12.48
C ARG A 443 -22.58 12.06 -12.16
N ARG A 444 -22.37 12.60 -10.92
CA ARG A 444 -22.88 13.90 -10.63
C ARG A 444 -22.53 14.62 -11.89
N THR A 445 -23.53 14.91 -12.68
CA THR A 445 -23.36 15.62 -13.93
C THR A 445 -22.55 16.84 -13.55
N THR A 446 -21.80 17.41 -14.44
CA THR A 446 -21.13 18.69 -14.15
C THR A 446 -22.11 19.61 -13.43
N GLN A 447 -23.38 19.49 -13.73
CA GLN A 447 -24.53 20.15 -13.14
C GLN A 447 -24.86 19.75 -11.70
N GLU A 448 -24.81 18.47 -11.34
CA GLU A 448 -24.96 18.06 -9.92
C GLU A 448 -23.78 18.51 -9.05
N ARG A 449 -22.56 18.57 -9.60
CA ARG A 449 -21.40 19.16 -8.92
C ARG A 449 -21.50 20.66 -8.76
N ILE A 450 -22.05 21.36 -9.77
CA ILE A 450 -22.36 22.78 -9.70
C ILE A 450 -23.42 23.02 -8.66
N ARG A 451 -24.48 22.22 -8.67
CA ARG A 451 -25.59 22.26 -7.71
C ARG A 451 -25.11 22.06 -6.27
N GLU A 452 -24.22 21.10 -6.04
CA GLU A 452 -23.63 20.88 -4.69
C GLU A 452 -22.69 21.99 -4.28
N SER A 453 -21.82 22.47 -5.17
CA SER A 453 -20.95 23.62 -4.85
C SER A 453 -21.76 24.91 -4.71
N GLN A 454 -22.89 25.01 -5.37
CA GLN A 454 -23.83 26.13 -5.22
C GLN A 454 -24.67 26.01 -3.95
N VAL A 455 -25.11 24.80 -3.58
CA VAL A 455 -25.77 24.54 -2.28
C VAL A 455 -24.77 24.76 -1.14
N GLU A 456 -23.54 24.36 -1.28
CA GLU A 456 -22.47 24.58 -0.29
C GLU A 456 -22.08 26.08 -0.18
N ALA A 457 -22.13 26.83 -1.28
CA ALA A 457 -22.00 28.29 -1.29
C ALA A 457 -23.26 29.00 -0.76
N LEU A 458 -24.41 28.35 -0.87
CA LEU A 458 -25.71 28.85 -0.40
C LEU A 458 -26.00 28.49 1.07
N ASP A 459 -25.37 27.44 1.62
CA ASP A 459 -25.40 27.18 3.07
C ASP A 459 -24.68 28.27 3.89
N ASN A 460 -23.86 29.11 3.23
CA ASN A 460 -23.31 30.33 3.81
C ASN A 460 -24.22 31.57 3.60
N VAL A 461 -25.44 31.43 3.13
CA VAL A 461 -26.27 32.49 2.55
C VAL A 461 -27.39 32.99 3.50
N GLU A 462 -27.45 32.57 4.76
CA GLU A 462 -28.11 33.45 5.75
C GLU A 462 -27.45 34.86 5.78
N GLU A 463 -26.14 34.92 5.46
CA GLU A 463 -25.41 36.20 5.27
C GLU A 463 -25.68 36.88 3.92
N PHE A 464 -26.09 36.17 2.87
CA PHE A 464 -26.20 36.73 1.52
C PHE A 464 -27.49 37.57 1.34
N GLU A 465 -28.61 37.15 1.95
CA GLU A 465 -29.88 37.93 1.91
C GLU A 465 -29.81 39.19 2.77
N GLU A 466 -28.88 39.28 3.73
CA GLU A 466 -28.60 40.46 4.54
C GLU A 466 -27.65 41.46 3.87
N LEU A 467 -27.03 41.10 2.72
CA LEU A 467 -26.14 41.99 1.98
C LEU A 467 -26.93 43.02 1.19
N SER A 468 -26.39 44.21 1.00
CA SER A 468 -26.93 45.23 0.08
C SER A 468 -26.89 44.74 -1.37
N ASP A 469 -27.81 45.21 -2.23
CA ASP A 469 -27.90 44.84 -3.65
C ASP A 469 -26.54 44.95 -4.40
N SER A 470 -25.73 45.94 -4.04
CA SER A 470 -24.38 46.12 -4.58
C SER A 470 -23.39 45.05 -4.12
N ALA A 471 -23.50 44.56 -2.88
CA ALA A 471 -22.66 43.49 -2.33
C ALA A 471 -23.08 42.14 -2.89
N GLN A 472 -24.39 41.92 -3.08
CA GLN A 472 -24.92 40.73 -3.76
C GLN A 472 -24.44 40.66 -5.21
N ALA A 473 -24.46 41.75 -5.93
CA ALA A 473 -23.95 41.84 -7.31
C ALA A 473 -22.43 41.51 -7.37
N THR A 474 -21.66 42.02 -6.42
CA THR A 474 -20.21 41.73 -6.33
C THR A 474 -19.94 40.25 -6.02
N ALA A 475 -20.70 39.66 -5.11
CA ALA A 475 -20.59 38.24 -4.78
C ALA A 475 -20.95 37.34 -5.97
N VAL A 476 -21.98 37.70 -6.75
CA VAL A 476 -22.35 37.00 -8.00
C VAL A 476 -21.21 37.06 -9.05
N VAL A 477 -20.55 38.20 -9.22
CA VAL A 477 -19.40 38.33 -10.14
C VAL A 477 -18.23 37.45 -9.65
N THR A 478 -17.96 37.43 -8.36
CA THR A 478 -16.88 36.61 -7.78
C THR A 478 -17.16 35.11 -7.95
N ILE A 479 -18.41 34.69 -7.73
CA ILE A 479 -18.84 33.30 -7.95
C ILE A 479 -18.74 32.93 -9.42
N TRP A 480 -19.07 33.87 -10.35
CA TRP A 480 -18.92 33.66 -11.78
C TRP A 480 -17.46 33.49 -12.21
N GLU A 481 -16.56 34.31 -11.67
CA GLU A 481 -15.13 34.21 -11.98
C GLU A 481 -14.51 32.89 -11.53
N ASP A 482 -14.98 32.31 -10.43
CA ASP A 482 -14.52 31.02 -9.88
C ASP A 482 -15.14 29.79 -10.58
N LEU A 483 -16.14 29.95 -11.45
CA LEU A 483 -16.73 28.84 -12.19
C LEU A 483 -15.77 28.32 -13.29
N PRO A 484 -15.67 26.97 -13.47
CA PRO A 484 -14.89 26.39 -14.56
C PRO A 484 -15.37 26.84 -15.94
N ASP A 485 -14.46 27.06 -16.90
CA ASP A 485 -14.77 27.51 -18.28
C ASP A 485 -15.78 26.61 -19.01
N SER A 486 -15.81 25.31 -18.69
CA SER A 486 -16.80 24.37 -19.22
C SER A 486 -18.24 24.66 -18.76
N VAL A 487 -18.40 25.44 -17.68
CA VAL A 487 -19.69 25.84 -17.12
C VAL A 487 -20.08 27.21 -17.64
N LYS A 488 -19.12 28.15 -17.73
CA LYS A 488 -19.32 29.49 -18.29
C LYS A 488 -19.84 29.43 -19.70
N GLY A 489 -19.35 28.48 -20.52
CA GLY A 489 -19.79 28.30 -21.90
C GLY A 489 -21.18 27.70 -22.09
N SER A 490 -21.82 27.21 -21.02
CA SER A 490 -23.18 26.63 -21.08
C SER A 490 -24.27 27.57 -20.56
N LEU A 491 -23.93 28.77 -20.07
CA LEU A 491 -24.84 29.73 -19.50
C LEU A 491 -24.90 31.01 -20.38
N PRO A 492 -26.07 31.59 -20.64
CA PRO A 492 -26.19 32.84 -21.37
C PRO A 492 -25.66 34.01 -20.53
N GLU A 493 -24.63 34.66 -21.01
CA GLU A 493 -23.89 35.71 -20.30
C GLU A 493 -24.74 36.97 -19.99
N GLU A 494 -25.77 37.26 -20.81
CA GLU A 494 -26.62 38.44 -20.67
C GLU A 494 -27.60 38.32 -19.50
N ASP A 495 -28.15 37.15 -19.25
CA ASP A 495 -29.17 36.92 -18.19
C ASP A 495 -28.59 37.00 -16.77
N ILE A 496 -27.29 36.80 -16.60
CA ILE A 496 -26.61 36.72 -15.31
C ILE A 496 -26.23 38.10 -14.77
N ARG A 497 -25.99 39.08 -15.66
CA ARG A 497 -25.56 40.42 -15.27
C ARG A 497 -26.72 41.37 -14.91
N GLU A 498 -27.91 41.10 -15.40
CA GLU A 498 -29.06 42.01 -15.26
C GLU A 498 -30.04 41.66 -14.12
N ALA A 499 -29.95 40.44 -13.52
CA ALA A 499 -30.91 40.00 -12.52
C ALA A 499 -30.30 39.25 -11.32
N PRO A 500 -29.62 39.95 -10.40
CA PRO A 500 -29.01 39.33 -9.23
C PRO A 500 -30.00 38.54 -8.34
N ALA A 501 -31.20 39.03 -8.12
CA ALA A 501 -32.23 38.39 -7.31
C ALA A 501 -32.89 37.17 -8.00
N GLY A 502 -32.83 37.05 -9.31
CA GLY A 502 -33.36 35.95 -10.12
C GLY A 502 -32.33 34.85 -10.43
N PHE A 503 -31.06 35.08 -10.17
CA PHE A 503 -29.96 34.23 -10.61
C PHE A 503 -30.10 32.79 -10.08
N ARG A 504 -30.45 32.61 -8.82
CA ARG A 504 -30.72 31.32 -8.19
C ARG A 504 -31.78 30.50 -8.92
N GLN A 505 -32.85 31.17 -9.34
CA GLN A 505 -33.97 30.56 -10.02
C GLN A 505 -33.60 30.16 -11.46
N ILE A 506 -32.84 31.00 -12.16
CA ILE A 506 -32.40 30.77 -13.54
C ILE A 506 -31.43 29.59 -13.60
N VAL A 507 -30.45 29.51 -12.70
CA VAL A 507 -29.51 28.40 -12.62
C VAL A 507 -30.21 27.06 -12.26
N LEU A 508 -31.16 27.09 -11.34
CA LEU A 508 -31.98 25.93 -10.97
C LEU A 508 -32.88 25.48 -12.12
N GLU A 509 -33.56 26.40 -12.82
CA GLU A 509 -34.40 26.08 -13.96
C GLU A 509 -33.62 25.57 -15.16
N HIS A 510 -32.42 26.10 -15.41
CA HIS A 510 -31.55 25.63 -16.48
C HIS A 510 -30.99 24.22 -16.17
N ALA A 511 -30.59 23.95 -14.94
CA ALA A 511 -30.19 22.64 -14.45
C ALA A 511 -31.33 21.61 -14.59
N MET A 512 -32.56 21.99 -14.20
CA MET A 512 -33.73 21.12 -14.33
C MET A 512 -34.13 20.85 -15.79
N ARG A 513 -33.97 21.81 -16.71
CA ARG A 513 -34.26 21.61 -18.14
C ARG A 513 -33.25 20.67 -18.80
N GLN A 514 -31.99 20.75 -18.45
CA GLN A 514 -30.98 19.84 -19.00
C GLN A 514 -31.08 18.42 -18.40
N ASP A 515 -31.47 18.28 -17.15
CA ASP A 515 -31.73 16.96 -16.55
C ASP A 515 -32.91 16.27 -17.24
N SER A 516 -33.96 16.99 -17.62
CA SER A 516 -35.10 16.43 -18.38
C SER A 516 -34.70 16.00 -19.80
N VAL A 517 -33.81 16.74 -20.46
CA VAL A 517 -33.31 16.39 -21.83
C VAL A 517 -32.36 15.20 -21.80
N ASN A 518 -31.59 15.02 -20.73
CA ASN A 518 -30.66 13.87 -20.59
C ASN A 518 -31.32 12.60 -20.03
N ALA A 519 -32.48 12.72 -19.36
CA ALA A 519 -33.23 11.59 -18.82
C ALA A 519 -34.02 10.78 -19.87
N GLU A 520 -34.18 11.32 -21.07
CA GLU A 520 -35.07 10.74 -22.10
C GLU A 520 -34.37 10.00 -23.26
N LYS A 521 -33.05 9.85 -23.24
CA LYS A 521 -32.41 9.04 -24.29
C LYS A 521 -32.59 7.56 -23.95
N PRO A 522 -33.36 6.80 -24.75
CA PRO A 522 -33.52 5.37 -24.53
C PRO A 522 -32.16 4.69 -24.63
N ASP A 523 -31.94 3.67 -23.80
CA ASP A 523 -30.75 2.81 -23.87
C ASP A 523 -30.68 2.18 -25.28
N PRO A 524 -29.67 2.49 -26.10
CA PRO A 524 -29.60 2.04 -27.49
C PRO A 524 -29.42 0.51 -27.58
N SER A 525 -29.00 -0.17 -26.53
CA SER A 525 -28.87 -1.63 -26.49
C SER A 525 -30.22 -2.36 -26.40
N GLY A 526 -31.29 -1.67 -25.98
CA GLY A 526 -32.57 -2.31 -25.70
C GLY A 526 -32.58 -3.27 -24.52
N LEU A 527 -31.48 -3.35 -23.76
CA LEU A 527 -31.36 -4.30 -22.65
C LEU A 527 -32.03 -3.75 -21.39
N PRO A 528 -32.60 -4.59 -20.51
CA PRO A 528 -33.11 -4.16 -19.23
C PRO A 528 -31.97 -3.57 -18.37
N PRO A 529 -32.27 -2.58 -17.51
CA PRO A 529 -31.24 -1.99 -16.65
C PRO A 529 -30.72 -3.03 -15.66
N VAL A 530 -29.38 -3.01 -15.43
CA VAL A 530 -28.75 -3.83 -14.39
C VAL A 530 -28.81 -3.06 -13.08
N PRO A 531 -29.42 -3.60 -12.01
CA PRO A 531 -29.45 -2.93 -10.71
C PRO A 531 -28.06 -2.93 -10.07
N GLN A 532 -27.84 -2.02 -9.13
CA GLN A 532 -26.65 -2.01 -8.29
C GLN A 532 -26.50 -3.37 -7.59
N GLY A 533 -25.29 -3.95 -7.61
CA GLY A 533 -25.01 -5.27 -7.06
C GLY A 533 -25.53 -6.43 -7.91
N GLY A 534 -26.21 -6.15 -9.04
CA GLY A 534 -26.55 -7.17 -10.04
C GLY A 534 -25.32 -7.69 -10.79
N PRO A 535 -25.49 -8.66 -11.71
CA PRO A 535 -24.37 -9.27 -12.42
C PRO A 535 -23.68 -8.24 -13.33
N ALA A 536 -22.34 -8.13 -13.21
CA ALA A 536 -21.54 -7.22 -14.04
C ALA A 536 -20.72 -7.97 -15.07
N VAL A 537 -19.63 -8.58 -14.67
CA VAL A 537 -18.67 -9.26 -15.54
C VAL A 537 -18.66 -10.74 -15.19
N SER A 538 -19.06 -11.60 -16.13
CA SER A 538 -18.97 -13.06 -16.00
C SER A 538 -17.61 -13.57 -16.49
N ALA A 539 -17.33 -14.85 -16.24
CA ALA A 539 -16.07 -15.49 -16.62
C ALA A 539 -15.79 -15.40 -18.13
N ILE A 540 -16.82 -15.49 -18.99
CA ILE A 540 -16.62 -15.41 -20.46
C ILE A 540 -16.19 -13.99 -20.90
N HIS A 541 -16.74 -12.93 -20.30
CA HIS A 541 -16.30 -11.57 -20.56
C HIS A 541 -14.85 -11.34 -20.06
N ALA A 542 -14.55 -11.86 -18.86
CA ALA A 542 -13.22 -11.79 -18.28
C ALA A 542 -12.17 -12.47 -19.18
N ALA A 543 -12.49 -13.70 -19.67
CA ALA A 543 -11.63 -14.46 -20.57
C ALA A 543 -11.56 -13.87 -21.99
N SER A 544 -12.48 -12.98 -22.39
CA SER A 544 -12.47 -12.30 -23.68
C SER A 544 -11.73 -10.97 -23.68
N GLY A 545 -11.24 -10.49 -22.53
CA GLY A 545 -10.38 -9.30 -22.42
C GLY A 545 -11.11 -8.03 -22.02
N VAL A 546 -12.12 -8.14 -21.16
CA VAL A 546 -12.80 -6.98 -20.57
C VAL A 546 -11.79 -6.03 -19.90
N GLY A 547 -11.99 -4.71 -20.08
CA GLY A 547 -11.10 -3.67 -19.54
C GLY A 547 -9.85 -3.37 -20.38
N TYR A 548 -9.58 -4.11 -21.44
CA TYR A 548 -8.48 -3.83 -22.36
C TYR A 548 -8.67 -2.46 -23.02
N GLY A 549 -7.62 -1.64 -23.00
CA GLY A 549 -7.64 -0.29 -23.59
C GLY A 549 -8.35 0.78 -22.75
N GLU A 550 -9.12 0.43 -21.73
CA GLU A 550 -9.80 1.41 -20.87
C GLU A 550 -8.83 2.16 -19.96
N GLY A 551 -7.64 1.59 -19.67
CA GLY A 551 -6.63 2.22 -18.88
C GLY A 551 -5.27 1.52 -18.96
N PHE A 552 -4.27 2.13 -18.32
CA PHE A 552 -2.90 1.61 -18.31
C PHE A 552 -2.79 0.21 -17.70
N ALA A 553 -3.47 -0.02 -16.57
CA ALA A 553 -3.37 -1.28 -15.85
C ALA A 553 -4.07 -2.44 -16.57
N GLY A 554 -5.15 -2.16 -17.33
CA GLY A 554 -5.84 -3.16 -18.14
C GLY A 554 -4.93 -3.78 -19.21
N ASN A 555 -4.08 -2.94 -19.84
CA ASN A 555 -3.14 -3.43 -20.87
C ASN A 555 -1.91 -4.11 -20.29
N ALA A 556 -1.56 -3.81 -19.03
CA ALA A 556 -0.43 -4.41 -18.32
C ALA A 556 -0.81 -5.67 -17.51
N HIS A 557 -2.08 -6.08 -17.57
CA HIS A 557 -2.57 -7.25 -16.85
C HIS A 557 -1.91 -8.54 -17.35
N ARG A 558 -1.49 -9.38 -16.40
CA ARG A 558 -0.86 -10.68 -16.73
C ARG A 558 -1.95 -11.73 -16.96
N HIS A 559 -1.72 -12.51 -18.01
CA HIS A 559 -2.59 -13.63 -18.41
C HIS A 559 -1.71 -14.79 -18.92
N ALA A 560 -2.29 -15.98 -18.98
CA ALA A 560 -1.62 -17.14 -19.51
C ALA A 560 -1.25 -16.93 -20.99
N GLU A 561 -0.06 -17.36 -21.37
CA GLU A 561 0.43 -17.23 -22.73
C GLU A 561 -0.52 -17.99 -23.67
N ASN A 562 -0.97 -17.32 -24.75
CA ASN A 562 -1.95 -17.84 -25.71
C ASN A 562 -3.25 -18.36 -25.06
N GLY A 563 -3.61 -17.87 -23.88
CA GLY A 563 -4.72 -18.38 -23.08
C GLY A 563 -6.11 -17.93 -23.52
N TRP A 564 -6.26 -16.91 -24.36
CA TRP A 564 -7.55 -16.28 -24.67
C TRP A 564 -8.53 -17.24 -25.32
N LEU A 565 -8.22 -17.75 -26.52
CA LEU A 565 -9.08 -18.69 -27.22
C LEU A 565 -9.30 -20.02 -26.46
N PRO A 566 -8.27 -20.66 -25.88
CA PRO A 566 -8.47 -21.84 -25.05
C PRO A 566 -9.41 -21.63 -23.87
N SER A 567 -9.34 -20.47 -23.21
CA SER A 567 -10.20 -20.14 -22.07
C SER A 567 -11.65 -19.96 -22.47
N VAL A 568 -11.90 -19.21 -23.54
CA VAL A 568 -13.25 -19.01 -24.04
C VAL A 568 -13.80 -20.33 -24.58
N ARG A 569 -12.97 -21.13 -25.26
CA ARG A 569 -13.37 -22.48 -25.71
C ARG A 569 -13.77 -23.38 -24.55
N PHE A 570 -12.99 -23.42 -23.48
CA PHE A 570 -13.35 -24.16 -22.26
C PHE A 570 -14.71 -23.71 -21.70
N LEU A 571 -14.91 -22.38 -21.58
CA LEU A 571 -16.15 -21.83 -21.03
C LEU A 571 -17.38 -22.13 -21.92
N VAL A 572 -17.24 -22.14 -23.26
CA VAL A 572 -18.32 -22.39 -24.17
C VAL A 572 -18.59 -23.90 -24.35
N GLU A 573 -17.55 -24.72 -24.57
CA GLU A 573 -17.70 -26.12 -24.95
C GLU A 573 -17.80 -27.06 -23.75
N GLU A 574 -17.08 -26.81 -22.66
CA GLU A 574 -17.07 -27.71 -21.49
C GLU A 574 -18.02 -27.20 -20.39
N VAL A 575 -18.12 -25.87 -20.18
CA VAL A 575 -19.00 -25.27 -19.18
C VAL A 575 -20.38 -24.96 -19.72
N GLY A 576 -20.52 -24.69 -21.04
CA GLY A 576 -21.79 -24.37 -21.69
C GLY A 576 -22.25 -22.93 -21.54
N MET A 577 -21.31 -21.97 -21.35
CA MET A 577 -21.66 -20.56 -21.26
C MET A 577 -22.20 -19.99 -22.56
N ASP A 578 -23.20 -19.12 -22.46
CA ASP A 578 -23.79 -18.43 -23.60
C ASP A 578 -22.80 -17.37 -24.14
N VAL A 579 -22.43 -17.51 -25.43
CA VAL A 579 -21.54 -16.57 -26.14
C VAL A 579 -22.17 -15.19 -26.32
N ASN A 580 -23.48 -15.05 -26.18
CA ASN A 580 -24.23 -13.80 -26.30
C ASN A 580 -24.51 -13.11 -24.95
N LEU A 581 -24.01 -13.68 -23.87
CA LEU A 581 -24.15 -13.07 -22.58
C LEU A 581 -23.59 -11.63 -22.61
N ARG A 582 -24.32 -10.71 -21.98
CA ARG A 582 -23.97 -9.27 -21.95
C ARG A 582 -23.50 -8.84 -20.57
N ASP A 583 -22.44 -8.07 -20.51
CA ASP A 583 -21.99 -7.46 -19.27
C ASP A 583 -22.91 -6.29 -18.87
N HIS A 584 -22.64 -5.67 -17.70
CA HIS A 584 -23.46 -4.56 -17.20
C HIS A 584 -23.42 -3.31 -18.10
N ASN A 585 -22.42 -3.16 -18.98
CA ASN A 585 -22.32 -2.11 -19.99
C ASN A 585 -22.98 -2.52 -21.32
N GLY A 586 -23.48 -3.73 -21.42
CA GLY A 586 -24.12 -4.28 -22.60
C GLY A 586 -23.13 -4.79 -23.66
N TYR A 587 -21.88 -5.03 -23.33
CA TYR A 587 -20.92 -5.68 -24.22
C TYR A 587 -21.03 -7.19 -24.14
N ASN A 588 -20.88 -7.90 -25.27
CA ASN A 588 -20.66 -9.34 -25.33
C ASN A 588 -19.18 -9.66 -25.55
N SER A 589 -18.82 -10.94 -25.57
CA SER A 589 -17.45 -11.41 -25.74
C SER A 589 -16.77 -10.91 -27.02
N ILE A 590 -17.56 -10.71 -28.13
CA ILE A 590 -17.03 -10.18 -29.39
C ILE A 590 -16.59 -8.73 -29.24
N HIS A 591 -17.31 -7.89 -28.51
CA HIS A 591 -16.89 -6.52 -28.23
C HIS A 591 -15.51 -6.48 -27.55
N HIS A 592 -15.29 -7.34 -26.55
CA HIS A 592 -14.02 -7.38 -25.82
C HIS A 592 -12.88 -7.94 -26.70
N ALA A 593 -13.13 -8.96 -27.50
CA ALA A 593 -12.17 -9.50 -28.45
C ALA A 593 -11.81 -8.47 -29.54
N ALA A 594 -12.80 -7.70 -30.03
CA ALA A 594 -12.62 -6.65 -31.02
C ALA A 594 -11.71 -5.52 -30.53
N ALA A 595 -11.89 -5.07 -29.29
CA ALA A 595 -11.02 -4.05 -28.68
C ALA A 595 -9.54 -4.44 -28.63
N ARG A 596 -9.24 -5.75 -28.66
CA ARG A 596 -7.88 -6.29 -28.69
C ARG A 596 -7.38 -6.64 -30.09
N GLY A 597 -8.25 -6.67 -31.09
CA GLY A 597 -7.93 -7.13 -32.44
C GLY A 597 -7.74 -8.65 -32.54
N ASP A 598 -8.41 -9.42 -31.69
CA ASP A 598 -8.30 -10.88 -31.65
C ASP A 598 -9.24 -11.54 -32.68
N ASN A 599 -8.82 -11.52 -33.94
CA ASN A 599 -9.61 -12.02 -35.04
C ASN A 599 -9.90 -13.52 -34.93
N GLU A 600 -8.99 -14.31 -34.37
CA GLU A 600 -9.20 -15.76 -34.19
C GLU A 600 -10.32 -16.03 -33.17
N LEU A 601 -10.31 -15.32 -32.07
CA LEU A 601 -11.38 -15.43 -31.07
C LEU A 601 -12.73 -14.92 -31.60
N ILE A 602 -12.72 -13.81 -32.36
CA ILE A 602 -13.94 -13.29 -33.01
C ILE A 602 -14.57 -14.32 -33.91
N LEU A 603 -13.79 -14.94 -34.83
CA LEU A 603 -14.29 -15.99 -35.76
C LEU A 603 -14.82 -17.18 -35.00
N TYR A 604 -14.14 -17.64 -33.96
CA TYR A 604 -14.63 -18.72 -33.11
C TYR A 604 -15.97 -18.39 -32.43
N LEU A 605 -16.09 -17.20 -31.85
CA LEU A 605 -17.34 -16.78 -31.20
C LEU A 605 -18.50 -16.71 -32.19
N VAL A 606 -18.26 -16.19 -33.39
CA VAL A 606 -19.27 -16.16 -34.48
C VAL A 606 -19.65 -17.57 -34.93
N GLU A 607 -18.68 -18.49 -35.08
CA GLU A 607 -18.95 -19.90 -35.36
C GLU A 607 -19.87 -20.55 -34.31
N LYS A 608 -19.72 -20.16 -33.06
CA LYS A 608 -20.57 -20.63 -31.95
C LYS A 608 -21.90 -19.87 -31.80
N GLY A 609 -22.25 -19.02 -32.75
CA GLY A 609 -23.51 -18.28 -32.79
C GLY A 609 -23.47 -16.92 -32.07
N GLY A 610 -22.30 -16.36 -31.88
CA GLY A 610 -22.12 -15.03 -31.29
C GLY A 610 -22.70 -13.91 -32.16
N ASP A 611 -23.48 -13.02 -31.57
CA ASP A 611 -24.10 -11.89 -32.26
C ASP A 611 -23.09 -10.76 -32.48
N VAL A 612 -22.63 -10.64 -33.74
CA VAL A 612 -21.69 -9.61 -34.17
C VAL A 612 -22.36 -8.23 -34.30
N THR A 613 -23.71 -8.20 -34.41
CA THR A 613 -24.48 -6.97 -34.58
C THR A 613 -24.89 -6.32 -33.25
N ALA A 614 -24.51 -6.93 -32.14
CA ALA A 614 -24.83 -6.46 -30.79
C ALA A 614 -24.38 -5.04 -30.56
N ILE A 615 -25.22 -4.23 -29.88
CA ILE A 615 -24.94 -2.82 -29.54
C ILE A 615 -24.87 -2.68 -28.02
N SER A 616 -23.87 -1.98 -27.51
CA SER A 616 -23.69 -1.69 -26.09
C SER A 616 -24.65 -0.59 -25.60
N ARG A 617 -24.75 -0.39 -24.27
CA ARG A 617 -25.52 0.70 -23.67
C ARG A 617 -25.00 2.09 -24.02
N ARG A 618 -23.75 2.19 -24.54
CA ARG A 618 -23.17 3.42 -25.08
C ARG A 618 -23.44 3.61 -26.57
N GLY A 619 -24.17 2.71 -27.20
CA GLY A 619 -24.43 2.69 -28.63
C GLY A 619 -23.25 2.25 -29.48
N GLN A 620 -22.24 1.63 -28.88
CA GLN A 620 -21.08 1.10 -29.59
C GLN A 620 -21.37 -0.29 -30.14
N THR A 621 -21.03 -0.50 -31.41
CA THR A 621 -21.09 -1.80 -32.09
C THR A 621 -19.79 -2.58 -31.85
N THR A 622 -19.75 -3.84 -32.27
CA THR A 622 -18.52 -4.64 -32.23
C THR A 622 -17.43 -4.05 -33.13
N ALA A 623 -17.77 -3.44 -34.28
CA ALA A 623 -16.83 -2.76 -35.18
C ALA A 623 -16.30 -1.46 -34.55
N ASP A 624 -17.13 -0.68 -33.86
CA ASP A 624 -16.69 0.50 -33.12
C ASP A 624 -15.65 0.15 -32.06
N MET A 625 -15.75 -1.05 -31.44
CA MET A 625 -14.77 -1.51 -30.46
C MET A 625 -13.39 -1.81 -31.06
N ALA A 626 -13.31 -2.16 -32.33
CA ALA A 626 -12.04 -2.30 -33.06
C ALA A 626 -11.51 -0.96 -33.59
N ASN A 627 -12.39 0.06 -33.73
CA ASN A 627 -12.08 1.37 -34.33
C ASN A 627 -11.69 2.45 -33.31
N GLY A 628 -11.06 2.07 -32.18
CA GLY A 628 -10.61 3.03 -31.18
C GLY A 628 -11.70 3.49 -30.19
N PRO A 629 -12.33 2.58 -29.45
CA PRO A 629 -13.47 2.89 -28.56
C PRO A 629 -13.10 3.78 -27.38
N VAL A 630 -11.82 3.75 -27.01
CA VAL A 630 -11.25 4.50 -25.89
C VAL A 630 -9.88 5.07 -26.28
N SER A 631 -9.43 6.08 -25.57
CA SER A 631 -8.22 6.86 -25.90
C SER A 631 -6.90 6.08 -25.96
N ARG A 632 -6.88 4.81 -25.50
CA ARG A 632 -5.69 3.97 -25.45
C ARG A 632 -5.73 2.74 -26.37
N VAL A 633 -6.78 2.62 -27.17
CA VAL A 633 -6.87 1.64 -28.27
C VAL A 633 -6.77 2.40 -29.57
N SER A 634 -5.72 2.15 -30.31
CA SER A 634 -5.62 2.63 -31.69
C SER A 634 -6.55 1.81 -32.58
N PRO A 635 -7.13 2.39 -33.64
CA PRO A 635 -7.91 1.64 -34.62
C PRO A 635 -7.13 0.44 -35.17
N ILE A 636 -7.83 -0.68 -35.33
CA ILE A 636 -7.30 -1.94 -35.87
C ILE A 636 -8.03 -2.23 -37.18
N PRO A 637 -7.60 -1.66 -38.33
CA PRO A 637 -8.34 -1.70 -39.58
C PRO A 637 -8.71 -3.10 -40.07
N GLU A 638 -7.82 -4.07 -39.86
CA GLU A 638 -8.05 -5.47 -40.23
C GLU A 638 -9.23 -6.10 -39.47
N THR A 639 -9.34 -5.79 -38.17
CA THR A 639 -10.44 -6.27 -37.33
C THR A 639 -11.73 -5.53 -37.63
N VAL A 640 -11.66 -4.22 -37.93
CA VAL A 640 -12.85 -3.46 -38.39
C VAL A 640 -13.40 -4.06 -39.68
N ALA A 641 -12.54 -4.29 -40.70
CA ALA A 641 -12.94 -4.88 -41.97
C ALA A 641 -13.55 -6.27 -41.77
N LEU A 642 -12.95 -7.12 -40.94
CA LEU A 642 -13.51 -8.44 -40.61
C LEU A 642 -14.91 -8.34 -40.00
N LEU A 643 -15.10 -7.45 -39.04
CA LEU A 643 -16.39 -7.29 -38.36
C LEU A 643 -17.46 -6.71 -39.27
N GLU A 644 -17.11 -5.81 -40.19
CA GLU A 644 -18.01 -5.30 -41.24
C GLU A 644 -18.39 -6.40 -42.20
N GLU A 645 -17.47 -7.27 -42.64
CA GLU A 645 -17.75 -8.46 -43.47
C GLU A 645 -18.69 -9.44 -42.78
N LEU A 646 -18.55 -9.59 -41.45
CA LEU A 646 -19.42 -10.44 -40.64
C LEU A 646 -20.79 -9.80 -40.35
N GLY A 647 -21.00 -8.52 -40.71
CA GLY A 647 -22.28 -7.83 -40.59
C GLY A 647 -22.41 -6.81 -39.48
N SER A 648 -21.32 -6.45 -38.80
CA SER A 648 -21.33 -5.34 -37.84
C SER A 648 -21.31 -3.98 -38.58
N ALA A 649 -22.01 -2.99 -38.05
CA ALA A 649 -21.97 -1.63 -38.59
C ALA A 649 -20.88 -0.84 -37.84
N ASN A 650 -19.96 -0.20 -38.57
CA ASN A 650 -19.06 0.79 -38.00
C ASN A 650 -19.82 2.14 -37.94
N SER A 651 -20.27 2.50 -36.74
CA SER A 651 -21.02 3.73 -36.52
C SER A 651 -20.13 4.94 -36.21
N ASN A 652 -18.81 4.75 -36.15
CA ASN A 652 -17.81 5.73 -35.69
C ASN A 652 -18.09 6.28 -34.30
N ASN A 653 -18.74 5.49 -33.45
CA ASN A 653 -18.93 5.79 -32.03
C ASN A 653 -17.67 5.41 -31.22
N CYS A 654 -16.58 6.09 -31.48
CA CYS A 654 -15.24 5.86 -31.00
C CYS A 654 -14.56 7.17 -30.60
N LEU A 655 -13.49 7.09 -29.78
CA LEU A 655 -12.75 8.27 -29.31
C LEU A 655 -11.54 8.61 -30.21
N THR A 656 -10.98 7.61 -30.89
CA THR A 656 -9.75 7.75 -31.70
C THR A 656 -9.95 7.15 -33.09
N CYS A 657 -11.15 7.26 -33.67
CA CYS A 657 -11.49 6.73 -34.98
C CYS A 657 -10.53 7.19 -36.10
N GLN A 658 -10.30 6.34 -37.08
CA GLN A 658 -9.70 6.69 -38.35
C GLN A 658 -10.77 7.10 -39.36
#